data_c8ec7db874adf3c560a498ca486ff5be
#
_entry.id   c8ec7db874adf3c560a498ca486ff5be
#
_cell.length_a   1.000
_cell.length_b   1.000
_cell.length_c   1.000
_cell.angle_alpha   90.00
_cell.angle_beta   90.00
_cell.angle_gamma   90.00
#
_symmetry.space_group_name_H-M   'P 1'
#
loop_
_entity.id
_entity.type
_entity.pdbx_description
1 polymer ?
#
loop_
_entity_poly.entity_id
_entity_poly.type
_entity_poly.pdbx_seq_one_letter_code
_entity_poly.pdbx_strand_id
1 'polypeptide(L)'
;MARKYSVKNKKVKTVALAIALPNLAFAAAEETPPTQLPTIQARAEQNASYLAPKTSSTKRTETVLDTAKTVQVITEKALKDQGLLSLQQALATTPGISFGAGEGGGGYGDKINLRGYDATYNTTVDGLRDAALTNRSDLFNYEAVEVIKGANSVENGVGQISGGVNLVSKTPKNRDSNEITLGFGSDNYKRFTGDFNKVVDENLAFRLNVMGHQNTYAGRDEEMKRWGIAPSVTFGISDTTKATLSYLYQKDENEPQYGVPYYNGKTVKGISDKNSYGYRNLDQQDIENQVVTFKVESEISPNAKLNSITRYSDIEQKATVSAPQGTFCLADGTSPTAITNTNQTGYKNCSVTSGSTTITVPNGSYYISGPRGYYRDTHNKQFANDTNINMQFKTGIIDHAVVAGVGFSREDYSITTAGYLYNSNGSSAGSSITTPLYMNVYNPDNFWHGPTNFRKTGVAEGYLSVYSAYVFDTLKFGEQWLLNLGVRNDYTDGQYRSDTVSTTTEAVTRGQNYKQSDNLISYNAGLTFKPTPATSLYLSYANAQKPVQNTASGGCSQTITNNAITANSCSTDPENAVAYEVGAKWQANPNFLISAAIFRNEQDKVRVTNDIPGQPDAKLDGKNYVQGVEFGLAGEITPKWNITASAAYMEGEYDQTKVNGSPNIDFQKGDKLVNVPKVSGSLWTTYQLNDQWQAGYGLTYQGEMYLSTRSATNNLVQQVKSDDYLIHNASVTYNYNKDLSFQLLGQNLSDEKYYTHIRNNGWAMPGEGRKGVFNINYKF
;
A
#
# COMPACT_ATOMS: atom_id res chain seq x y z
N MET A 1 -31.31 29.00 24.96
CA MET A 1 -30.30 29.99 25.41
C MET A 1 -29.01 29.72 24.62
N ALA A 2 -28.70 30.56 23.64
CA ALA A 2 -27.53 30.38 22.77
C ALA A 2 -26.30 30.97 23.44
N ARG A 3 -25.26 30.17 23.70
CA ARG A 3 -23.97 30.65 24.16
C ARG A 3 -23.04 30.86 22.96
N LYS A 4 -22.76 32.13 22.66
CA LYS A 4 -21.73 32.56 21.73
C LYS A 4 -20.35 32.17 22.28
N TYR A 5 -19.57 31.42 21.53
CA TYR A 5 -18.13 31.23 21.77
C TYR A 5 -17.35 32.33 21.04
N SER A 6 -16.64 33.12 21.80
CA SER A 6 -15.71 34.14 21.33
C SER A 6 -14.40 33.47 20.90
N VAL A 7 -14.05 33.56 19.62
CA VAL A 7 -12.77 33.14 19.09
C VAL A 7 -11.72 34.20 19.40
N LYS A 8 -10.78 33.90 20.29
CA LYS A 8 -9.58 34.74 20.50
C LYS A 8 -8.60 34.51 19.36
N ASN A 9 -8.45 35.56 18.55
CA ASN A 9 -7.41 35.63 17.52
C ASN A 9 -5.99 35.50 18.15
N LYS A 10 -5.36 34.37 18.00
CA LYS A 10 -3.89 34.25 18.17
C LYS A 10 -3.24 34.69 16.88
N LYS A 11 -2.47 35.77 16.94
CA LYS A 11 -1.63 36.27 15.83
C LYS A 11 -0.64 35.17 15.43
N VAL A 12 -0.83 34.65 14.23
CA VAL A 12 0.15 33.80 13.54
C VAL A 12 1.30 34.74 13.16
N LYS A 13 2.49 34.53 13.73
CA LYS A 13 3.70 35.17 13.26
C LYS A 13 4.09 34.52 11.95
N THR A 14 3.84 35.20 10.84
CA THR A 14 4.35 34.84 9.53
C THR A 14 5.87 34.99 9.56
N VAL A 15 6.58 33.88 9.60
CA VAL A 15 8.03 33.86 9.34
C VAL A 15 8.19 33.88 7.82
N ALA A 16 8.39 35.04 7.26
CA ALA A 16 8.82 35.21 5.89
C ALA A 16 10.31 34.82 5.82
N LEU A 17 10.58 33.63 5.30
CA LEU A 17 11.94 33.19 4.97
C LEU A 17 12.36 33.91 3.67
N ALA A 18 13.05 35.04 3.80
CA ALA A 18 13.70 35.71 2.68
C ALA A 18 14.89 34.88 2.25
N ILE A 19 14.75 34.14 1.16
CA ILE A 19 15.87 33.48 0.48
C ILE A 19 16.63 34.60 -0.25
N ALA A 20 17.76 35.00 0.32
CA ALA A 20 18.72 35.86 -0.37
C ALA A 20 19.41 35.05 -1.47
N LEU A 21 18.97 35.20 -2.70
CA LEU A 21 19.67 34.70 -3.88
C LEU A 21 20.92 35.59 -4.11
N PRO A 22 22.12 35.03 -4.17
CA PRO A 22 23.28 35.80 -4.60
C PRO A 22 23.13 36.17 -6.08
N ASN A 23 23.32 37.45 -6.42
CA ASN A 23 23.40 37.90 -7.81
C ASN A 23 24.58 37.21 -8.51
N LEU A 24 24.32 36.14 -9.24
CA LEU A 24 25.26 35.56 -10.18
C LEU A 24 25.13 36.32 -11.49
N ALA A 25 26.15 37.13 -11.80
CA ALA A 25 26.31 37.78 -13.09
C ALA A 25 26.49 36.69 -14.16
N PHE A 26 25.52 36.56 -15.07
CA PHE A 26 25.62 35.70 -16.25
C PHE A 26 26.61 36.32 -17.23
N ALA A 27 27.76 35.66 -17.43
CA ALA A 27 28.58 35.89 -18.61
C ALA A 27 27.89 35.21 -19.81
N ALA A 28 27.68 35.96 -20.89
CA ALA A 28 27.13 35.41 -22.12
C ALA A 28 28.08 34.36 -22.69
N ALA A 29 27.62 33.10 -22.74
CA ALA A 29 28.29 32.00 -23.41
C ALA A 29 27.66 31.76 -24.78
N GLU A 30 28.46 31.43 -25.76
CA GLU A 30 28.08 31.14 -27.14
C GLU A 30 26.97 30.08 -27.24
N GLU A 31 25.99 30.33 -28.11
CA GLU A 31 24.86 29.45 -28.39
C GLU A 31 25.32 28.15 -29.04
N THR A 32 25.34 27.08 -28.26
CA THR A 32 25.23 25.72 -28.81
C THR A 32 23.74 25.38 -29.01
N PRO A 33 23.35 24.68 -30.09
CA PRO A 33 21.94 24.39 -30.36
C PRO A 33 21.34 23.60 -29.20
N PRO A 34 20.10 23.95 -28.75
CA PRO A 34 19.49 23.35 -27.58
C PRO A 34 19.23 21.86 -27.83
N THR A 35 19.73 21.04 -26.91
CA THR A 35 19.28 19.64 -26.82
C THR A 35 17.81 19.68 -26.42
N GLN A 36 16.92 19.45 -27.38
CA GLN A 36 15.48 19.43 -27.13
C GLN A 36 15.17 18.42 -26.00
N LEU A 37 14.49 18.90 -24.97
CA LEU A 37 13.85 18.03 -24.00
C LEU A 37 12.97 17.02 -24.77
N PRO A 38 13.00 15.71 -24.45
CA PRO A 38 12.12 14.75 -25.11
C PRO A 38 10.67 15.19 -24.89
N THR A 39 10.05 15.56 -25.99
CA THR A 39 8.71 16.08 -26.05
C THR A 39 7.71 15.08 -25.49
N ILE A 40 6.58 15.59 -25.00
CA ILE A 40 5.41 14.90 -24.42
C ILE A 40 4.84 13.76 -25.31
N GLN A 41 5.25 13.63 -26.54
CA GLN A 41 4.96 12.48 -27.42
C GLN A 41 5.36 11.12 -26.83
N ALA A 42 6.41 11.05 -25.98
CA ALA A 42 6.81 9.82 -25.30
C ALA A 42 5.73 9.24 -24.37
N ARG A 43 4.81 10.08 -23.82
CA ARG A 43 3.76 9.60 -22.89
C ARG A 43 2.62 8.85 -23.58
N ALA A 44 2.30 9.19 -24.83
CA ALA A 44 1.22 8.53 -25.58
C ALA A 44 1.63 7.13 -26.09
N GLU A 45 2.93 6.91 -26.34
CA GLU A 45 3.48 5.63 -26.75
C GLU A 45 3.75 4.70 -25.57
N GLN A 46 4.00 5.25 -24.35
CA GLN A 46 4.24 4.48 -23.12
C GLN A 46 3.09 3.51 -22.79
N ASN A 47 1.85 3.85 -23.08
CA ASN A 47 0.69 3.02 -22.74
C ASN A 47 0.47 1.85 -23.71
N ALA A 48 1.22 1.78 -24.81
CA ALA A 48 1.13 0.70 -25.79
C ALA A 48 2.11 -0.46 -25.52
N SER A 49 3.06 -0.30 -24.61
CA SER A 49 4.11 -1.27 -24.29
C SER A 49 4.04 -1.75 -22.84
N TYR A 50 4.68 -2.88 -22.56
CA TYR A 50 4.94 -3.32 -21.18
C TYR A 50 6.16 -2.60 -20.55
N LEU A 51 6.97 -1.91 -21.34
CA LEU A 51 8.08 -1.09 -20.88
C LEU A 51 7.65 0.37 -20.77
N ALA A 52 7.84 0.96 -19.58
CA ALA A 52 7.82 2.41 -19.40
C ALA A 52 9.28 2.91 -19.29
N PRO A 53 9.76 3.76 -20.23
CA PRO A 53 11.13 4.25 -20.20
C PRO A 53 11.41 5.25 -19.08
N LYS A 54 10.37 5.89 -18.53
CA LYS A 54 10.44 6.83 -17.40
C LYS A 54 9.30 6.59 -16.42
N THR A 55 9.51 6.98 -15.17
CA THR A 55 8.42 7.10 -14.18
C THR A 55 7.67 8.42 -14.37
N SER A 56 6.50 8.52 -13.75
CA SER A 56 5.69 9.76 -13.76
C SER A 56 6.22 10.85 -12.83
N SER A 57 7.15 10.52 -11.94
CA SER A 57 7.66 11.44 -10.92
C SER A 57 8.37 12.64 -11.53
N THR A 58 7.92 13.86 -11.21
CA THR A 58 8.59 15.11 -11.60
C THR A 58 9.91 15.32 -10.83
N LYS A 59 10.15 14.57 -9.78
CA LYS A 59 11.35 14.60 -8.94
C LYS A 59 12.48 13.75 -9.52
N ARG A 60 12.20 12.94 -10.54
CA ARG A 60 13.17 12.08 -11.19
C ARG A 60 13.41 12.54 -12.63
N THR A 61 14.64 12.97 -12.90
CA THR A 61 15.04 13.49 -14.21
C THR A 61 15.48 12.39 -15.17
N GLU A 62 15.89 11.23 -14.63
CA GLU A 62 16.49 10.14 -15.37
C GLU A 62 15.47 9.12 -15.91
N THR A 63 15.89 8.36 -16.91
CA THR A 63 15.13 7.19 -17.41
C THR A 63 15.17 6.06 -16.37
N VAL A 64 14.29 5.07 -16.50
CA VAL A 64 14.35 3.84 -15.67
C VAL A 64 15.70 3.13 -15.85
N LEU A 65 16.27 3.14 -17.06
CA LEU A 65 17.60 2.60 -17.36
C LEU A 65 18.70 3.27 -16.51
N ASP A 66 18.65 4.59 -16.37
CA ASP A 66 19.69 5.39 -15.72
C ASP A 66 19.46 5.64 -14.23
N THR A 67 18.30 5.24 -13.71
CA THR A 67 17.97 5.36 -12.28
C THR A 67 18.75 4.34 -11.45
N ALA A 68 19.53 4.80 -10.48
CA ALA A 68 20.31 3.95 -9.57
C ALA A 68 19.45 3.30 -8.47
N LYS A 69 18.35 2.67 -8.84
CA LYS A 69 17.41 1.93 -7.96
C LYS A 69 16.62 0.90 -8.76
N THR A 70 16.11 -0.12 -8.08
CA THR A 70 15.11 -1.02 -8.64
C THR A 70 13.77 -0.30 -8.75
N VAL A 71 13.29 -0.15 -9.99
CA VAL A 71 12.00 0.44 -10.34
C VAL A 71 11.25 -0.53 -11.24
N GLN A 72 10.01 -0.84 -10.89
CA GLN A 72 9.09 -1.62 -11.72
C GLN A 72 7.88 -0.76 -12.05
N VAL A 73 7.51 -0.70 -13.32
CA VAL A 73 6.31 0.00 -13.78
C VAL A 73 5.38 -1.02 -14.43
N ILE A 74 4.17 -1.16 -13.89
CA ILE A 74 3.09 -1.97 -14.47
C ILE A 74 2.23 -1.01 -15.28
N THR A 75 2.37 -1.07 -16.61
CA THR A 75 1.70 -0.14 -17.53
C THR A 75 0.21 -0.46 -17.70
N GLU A 76 -0.60 0.48 -18.19
CA GLU A 76 -2.02 0.27 -18.50
C GLU A 76 -2.25 -0.94 -19.39
N LYS A 77 -1.37 -1.16 -20.40
CA LYS A 77 -1.43 -2.34 -21.25
C LYS A 77 -1.24 -3.62 -20.46
N ALA A 78 -0.25 -3.68 -19.58
CA ALA A 78 0.00 -4.86 -18.74
C ALA A 78 -1.16 -5.12 -17.77
N LEU A 79 -1.77 -4.07 -17.21
CA LEU A 79 -2.96 -4.17 -16.35
C LEU A 79 -4.16 -4.74 -17.09
N LYS A 80 -4.44 -4.24 -18.30
CA LYS A 80 -5.56 -4.69 -19.14
C LYS A 80 -5.38 -6.12 -19.65
N ASP A 81 -4.20 -6.44 -20.19
CA ASP A 81 -3.91 -7.76 -20.77
C ASP A 81 -4.00 -8.88 -19.72
N GLN A 82 -3.62 -8.60 -18.47
CA GLN A 82 -3.69 -9.53 -17.36
C GLN A 82 -5.05 -9.50 -16.61
N GLY A 83 -5.90 -8.52 -16.87
CA GLY A 83 -7.15 -8.33 -16.14
C GLY A 83 -6.96 -7.95 -14.67
N LEU A 84 -5.93 -7.13 -14.36
CA LEU A 84 -5.64 -6.64 -13.02
C LEU A 84 -6.50 -5.41 -12.72
N LEU A 85 -7.46 -5.54 -11.81
CA LEU A 85 -8.49 -4.53 -11.57
C LEU A 85 -8.22 -3.69 -10.32
N SER A 86 -7.44 -4.21 -9.39
CA SER A 86 -7.14 -3.54 -8.12
C SER A 86 -5.64 -3.39 -7.90
N LEU A 87 -5.26 -2.45 -7.04
CA LEU A 87 -3.87 -2.28 -6.61
C LEU A 87 -3.30 -3.58 -6.02
N GLN A 88 -4.07 -4.28 -5.20
CA GLN A 88 -3.65 -5.56 -4.62
C GLN A 88 -3.33 -6.60 -5.70
N GLN A 89 -4.18 -6.75 -6.72
CA GLN A 89 -3.93 -7.68 -7.84
C GLN A 89 -2.68 -7.29 -8.63
N ALA A 90 -2.48 -6.01 -8.91
CA ALA A 90 -1.28 -5.52 -9.58
C ALA A 90 -0.01 -5.81 -8.76
N LEU A 91 -0.04 -5.53 -7.47
CA LEU A 91 1.10 -5.75 -6.58
C LEU A 91 1.39 -7.24 -6.33
N ALA A 92 0.40 -8.13 -6.42
CA ALA A 92 0.60 -9.58 -6.35
C ALA A 92 1.51 -10.11 -7.47
N THR A 93 1.63 -9.37 -8.59
CA THR A 93 2.55 -9.69 -9.68
C THR A 93 3.96 -9.07 -9.49
N THR A 94 4.22 -8.45 -8.35
CA THR A 94 5.50 -7.80 -8.04
C THR A 94 6.24 -8.59 -6.97
N PRO A 95 7.37 -9.25 -7.29
CA PRO A 95 8.15 -10.00 -6.31
C PRO A 95 8.64 -9.14 -5.15
N GLY A 96 8.74 -9.74 -3.97
CA GLY A 96 9.14 -9.05 -2.74
C GLY A 96 8.02 -8.25 -2.08
N ILE A 97 6.79 -8.35 -2.59
CA ILE A 97 5.59 -7.84 -1.94
C ILE A 97 4.81 -9.00 -1.31
N SER A 98 4.36 -8.80 -0.10
CA SER A 98 3.37 -9.64 0.59
C SER A 98 2.27 -8.76 1.19
N PHE A 99 1.14 -9.39 1.52
CA PHE A 99 -0.01 -8.65 2.04
C PHE A 99 -0.19 -8.90 3.52
N GLY A 100 -0.39 -7.82 4.28
CA GLY A 100 -0.69 -7.91 5.70
C GLY A 100 -2.15 -8.24 5.94
N ALA A 101 -2.44 -9.09 6.91
CA ALA A 101 -3.80 -9.29 7.39
C ALA A 101 -4.29 -7.99 8.02
N GLY A 102 -5.37 -7.45 7.48
CA GLY A 102 -6.07 -6.33 8.09
C GLY A 102 -6.60 -6.76 9.47
N GLU A 103 -6.46 -5.93 10.50
CA GLU A 103 -6.98 -6.22 11.81
C GLU A 103 -8.20 -5.39 12.13
N GLY A 104 -9.17 -6.09 12.71
CA GLY A 104 -10.27 -5.47 13.43
C GLY A 104 -11.24 -4.68 12.57
N GLY A 105 -11.43 -4.99 11.29
CA GLY A 105 -12.38 -4.18 10.57
C GLY A 105 -12.74 -4.63 9.17
N GLY A 106 -12.63 -5.91 8.87
CA GLY A 106 -12.95 -6.36 7.50
C GLY A 106 -11.95 -5.89 6.48
N GLY A 107 -10.71 -5.79 6.89
CA GLY A 107 -9.61 -5.32 6.09
C GLY A 107 -9.50 -3.80 6.07
N TYR A 108 -8.32 -3.31 6.30
CA TYR A 108 -7.97 -1.94 6.04
C TYR A 108 -7.40 -1.87 4.64
N GLY A 109 -8.13 -1.34 3.68
CA GLY A 109 -7.62 -0.99 2.38
C GLY A 109 -6.51 -1.87 1.79
N ASP A 110 -5.51 -1.23 1.25
CA ASP A 110 -4.37 -1.85 0.58
C ASP A 110 -3.17 -2.00 1.54
N LYS A 111 -3.23 -2.98 2.46
CA LYS A 111 -2.14 -3.24 3.40
C LYS A 111 -1.05 -4.09 2.76
N ILE A 112 0.12 -3.52 2.57
CA ILE A 112 1.25 -4.15 1.87
C ILE A 112 2.53 -4.17 2.71
N ASN A 113 3.33 -5.22 2.52
CA ASN A 113 4.72 -5.27 2.95
C ASN A 113 5.60 -5.29 1.70
N LEU A 114 6.62 -4.44 1.67
CA LEU A 114 7.58 -4.35 0.58
C LEU A 114 8.96 -4.73 1.12
N ARG A 115 9.61 -5.73 0.52
CA ARG A 115 10.87 -6.31 1.02
C ARG A 115 10.82 -6.59 2.53
N GLY A 116 9.66 -7.14 3.01
CA GLY A 116 9.45 -7.54 4.40
C GLY A 116 9.07 -6.43 5.38
N TYR A 117 9.09 -5.17 5.00
CA TYR A 117 8.71 -4.05 5.86
C TYR A 117 7.33 -3.52 5.50
N ASP A 118 6.59 -3.09 6.52
CA ASP A 118 5.28 -2.47 6.34
C ASP A 118 5.39 -1.20 5.49
N ALA A 119 4.73 -1.22 4.33
CA ALA A 119 4.66 -0.13 3.36
C ALA A 119 3.22 0.38 3.15
N THR A 120 2.32 0.06 4.07
CA THR A 120 0.89 0.42 3.99
C THR A 120 0.67 1.91 3.79
N TYR A 121 1.47 2.74 4.46
CA TYR A 121 1.41 4.21 4.35
C TYR A 121 2.34 4.80 3.28
N ASN A 122 2.96 3.95 2.46
CA ASN A 122 3.94 4.36 1.47
C ASN A 122 3.33 4.41 0.05
N THR A 123 2.01 4.39 -0.05
CA THR A 123 1.30 4.60 -1.30
C THR A 123 1.21 6.10 -1.59
N THR A 124 1.50 6.47 -2.83
CA THR A 124 1.31 7.81 -3.37
C THR A 124 0.40 7.75 -4.59
N VAL A 125 -0.29 8.84 -4.88
CA VAL A 125 -1.02 9.05 -6.13
C VAL A 125 -0.46 10.32 -6.76
N ASP A 126 0.10 10.21 -7.96
CA ASP A 126 0.81 11.28 -8.67
C ASP A 126 1.91 11.94 -7.82
N GLY A 127 2.60 11.15 -6.97
CA GLY A 127 3.68 11.61 -6.10
C GLY A 127 3.25 12.26 -4.78
N LEU A 128 1.95 12.46 -4.54
CA LEU A 128 1.41 12.88 -3.24
C LEU A 128 1.00 11.66 -2.42
N ARG A 129 1.37 11.65 -1.14
CA ARG A 129 1.04 10.56 -0.22
C ARG A 129 -0.47 10.38 -0.12
N ASP A 130 -0.92 9.13 -0.22
CA ASP A 130 -2.26 8.69 0.11
C ASP A 130 -2.20 7.93 1.45
N ALA A 131 -2.60 8.60 2.52
CA ALA A 131 -2.50 8.05 3.87
C ALA A 131 -3.79 7.39 4.35
N ALA A 132 -4.82 7.33 3.53
CA ALA A 132 -6.08 6.71 3.88
C ALA A 132 -5.99 5.19 3.88
N LEU A 133 -5.84 4.58 5.05
CA LEU A 133 -5.81 3.13 5.24
C LEU A 133 -7.07 2.39 4.77
N THR A 134 -8.15 3.12 4.61
CA THR A 134 -9.47 2.60 4.27
C THR A 134 -9.69 2.49 2.77
N ASN A 135 -8.80 3.09 1.97
CA ASN A 135 -8.94 3.05 0.52
C ASN A 135 -8.69 1.63 -0.03
N ARG A 136 -9.52 1.24 -1.00
CA ARG A 136 -9.34 0.02 -1.80
C ARG A 136 -9.27 0.44 -3.25
N SER A 137 -8.06 0.65 -3.75
CA SER A 137 -7.83 1.27 -5.06
C SER A 137 -8.27 0.35 -6.20
N ASP A 138 -9.29 0.79 -6.97
CA ASP A 138 -9.58 0.25 -8.29
C ASP A 138 -8.75 0.98 -9.33
N LEU A 139 -8.28 0.26 -10.35
CA LEU A 139 -7.33 0.82 -11.32
C LEU A 139 -8.01 1.46 -12.54
N PHE A 140 -9.35 1.65 -12.56
CA PHE A 140 -10.06 2.21 -13.70
C PHE A 140 -9.60 3.62 -14.10
N ASN A 141 -9.16 4.43 -13.13
CA ASN A 141 -8.70 5.82 -13.33
C ASN A 141 -7.17 5.96 -13.31
N TYR A 142 -6.43 4.85 -13.40
CA TYR A 142 -4.97 4.89 -13.38
C TYR A 142 -4.39 4.29 -14.67
N GLU A 143 -3.29 4.88 -15.16
CA GLU A 143 -2.59 4.43 -16.36
C GLU A 143 -1.30 3.66 -16.04
N ALA A 144 -0.82 3.67 -14.80
CA ALA A 144 0.30 2.85 -14.36
C ALA A 144 0.31 2.66 -12.83
N VAL A 145 0.96 1.59 -12.40
CA VAL A 145 1.38 1.35 -11.02
C VAL A 145 2.90 1.28 -11.01
N GLU A 146 3.54 2.19 -10.29
CA GLU A 146 4.99 2.27 -10.17
C GLU A 146 5.42 1.77 -8.80
N VAL A 147 6.35 0.82 -8.74
CA VAL A 147 6.93 0.29 -7.50
C VAL A 147 8.40 0.66 -7.46
N ILE A 148 8.78 1.42 -6.44
CA ILE A 148 10.16 1.85 -6.19
C ILE A 148 10.63 1.13 -4.94
N LYS A 149 11.69 0.35 -5.04
CA LYS A 149 12.19 -0.48 -3.96
C LYS A 149 13.43 0.12 -3.30
N GLY A 150 13.63 -0.19 -2.00
CA GLY A 150 14.67 0.41 -1.17
C GLY A 150 14.26 1.75 -0.56
N ALA A 151 14.99 2.25 0.44
CA ALA A 151 14.66 3.49 1.15
C ALA A 151 14.41 4.67 0.19
N ASN A 152 13.24 5.32 0.30
CA ASN A 152 12.78 6.33 -0.65
C ASN A 152 12.19 7.59 -0.01
N SER A 153 12.47 7.83 1.27
CA SER A 153 11.97 9.01 1.98
C SER A 153 12.44 10.32 1.38
N VAL A 154 13.60 10.33 0.74
CA VAL A 154 14.13 11.54 0.07
C VAL A 154 13.18 12.02 -1.03
N GLU A 155 12.61 11.13 -1.82
CA GLU A 155 11.72 11.48 -2.93
C GLU A 155 10.27 11.69 -2.47
N ASN A 156 9.74 10.73 -1.70
CA ASN A 156 8.32 10.67 -1.38
C ASN A 156 7.97 11.01 0.08
N GLY A 157 8.98 11.35 0.91
CA GLY A 157 8.78 11.83 2.27
C GLY A 157 8.73 10.74 3.34
N VAL A 158 8.13 11.09 4.43
CA VAL A 158 8.18 10.41 5.73
C VAL A 158 7.90 8.90 5.67
N GLY A 159 8.79 8.11 6.30
CA GLY A 159 8.51 6.71 6.65
C GLY A 159 8.73 5.68 5.53
N GLN A 160 9.25 6.06 4.36
CA GLN A 160 9.46 5.12 3.24
C GLN A 160 10.75 4.31 3.38
N ILE A 161 10.81 3.44 4.39
CA ILE A 161 12.01 2.68 4.76
C ILE A 161 12.37 1.56 3.77
N SER A 162 11.40 1.00 3.07
CA SER A 162 11.58 -0.11 2.12
C SER A 162 11.22 0.25 0.67
N GLY A 163 10.74 1.47 0.45
CA GLY A 163 10.24 1.94 -0.81
C GLY A 163 8.78 2.35 -0.77
N GLY A 164 8.18 2.53 -1.93
CA GLY A 164 6.78 2.93 -2.05
C GLY A 164 6.15 2.53 -3.38
N VAL A 165 4.85 2.74 -3.44
CA VAL A 165 4.02 2.50 -4.61
C VAL A 165 3.41 3.82 -5.04
N ASN A 166 3.45 4.12 -6.35
CA ASN A 166 2.81 5.30 -6.92
C ASN A 166 1.77 4.89 -7.96
N LEU A 167 0.55 5.40 -7.79
CA LEU A 167 -0.52 5.30 -8.78
C LEU A 167 -0.49 6.51 -9.70
N VAL A 168 -0.48 6.30 -11.00
CA VAL A 168 -0.43 7.37 -12.00
C VAL A 168 -1.83 7.59 -12.55
N SER A 169 -2.41 8.75 -12.26
CA SER A 169 -3.78 9.09 -12.68
C SER A 169 -3.89 9.31 -14.18
N LYS A 170 -5.00 8.88 -14.76
CA LYS A 170 -5.38 9.22 -16.13
C LYS A 170 -5.72 10.71 -16.22
N THR A 171 -5.09 11.41 -17.18
CA THR A 171 -5.32 12.82 -17.48
C THR A 171 -5.67 12.99 -18.96
N PRO A 172 -6.29 14.12 -19.39
CA PRO A 172 -6.55 14.40 -20.79
C PRO A 172 -5.29 14.30 -21.65
N LYS A 173 -5.45 13.72 -22.84
CA LYS A 173 -4.40 13.55 -23.87
C LYS A 173 -4.71 14.44 -25.07
N ASN A 174 -3.67 14.90 -25.76
CA ASN A 174 -3.81 15.72 -26.97
C ASN A 174 -4.16 14.88 -28.21
N ARG A 175 -5.16 14.00 -28.07
CA ARG A 175 -5.76 13.21 -29.15
C ARG A 175 -7.09 12.65 -28.68
N ASP A 176 -8.06 12.55 -29.59
CA ASP A 176 -9.32 11.84 -29.31
C ASP A 176 -9.03 10.35 -29.12
N SER A 177 -9.59 9.76 -28.09
CA SER A 177 -9.54 8.31 -27.86
C SER A 177 -10.65 7.90 -26.91
N ASN A 178 -11.52 6.99 -27.37
CA ASN A 178 -12.64 6.50 -26.59
C ASN A 178 -12.56 4.98 -26.53
N GLU A 179 -12.84 4.42 -25.35
CA GLU A 179 -12.87 2.98 -25.15
C GLU A 179 -13.99 2.60 -24.17
N ILE A 180 -14.76 1.58 -24.52
CA ILE A 180 -15.75 0.96 -23.65
C ILE A 180 -15.38 -0.51 -23.51
N THR A 181 -15.39 -1.01 -22.26
CA THR A 181 -15.20 -2.42 -21.97
C THR A 181 -16.41 -2.96 -21.21
N LEU A 182 -16.96 -4.08 -21.68
CA LEU A 182 -18.00 -4.87 -21.02
C LEU A 182 -17.41 -6.22 -20.64
N GLY A 183 -17.46 -6.57 -19.35
CA GLY A 183 -16.93 -7.82 -18.84
C GLY A 183 -18.02 -8.65 -18.16
N PHE A 184 -18.04 -9.97 -18.43
CA PHE A 184 -18.91 -10.96 -17.83
C PHE A 184 -18.08 -12.18 -17.45
N GLY A 185 -18.42 -12.84 -16.35
CA GLY A 185 -17.62 -13.99 -15.93
C GLY A 185 -18.31 -14.89 -14.93
N SER A 186 -17.56 -15.91 -14.49
CA SER A 186 -17.95 -16.74 -13.35
C SER A 186 -18.15 -15.89 -12.09
N ASP A 187 -18.75 -16.48 -11.06
CA ASP A 187 -18.88 -15.85 -9.73
C ASP A 187 -19.59 -14.48 -9.77
N ASN A 188 -20.68 -14.42 -10.54
CA ASN A 188 -21.51 -13.23 -10.73
C ASN A 188 -20.73 -11.98 -11.23
N TYR A 189 -19.58 -12.19 -11.89
CA TYR A 189 -18.73 -11.11 -12.37
C TYR A 189 -19.42 -10.31 -13.47
N LYS A 190 -19.54 -9.00 -13.25
CA LYS A 190 -20.04 -8.01 -14.21
C LYS A 190 -19.22 -6.76 -14.06
N ARG A 191 -18.67 -6.27 -15.16
CA ARG A 191 -17.90 -5.03 -15.16
C ARG A 191 -18.18 -4.21 -16.41
N PHE A 192 -18.34 -2.94 -16.19
CA PHE A 192 -18.39 -1.90 -17.23
C PHE A 192 -17.29 -0.88 -16.96
N THR A 193 -16.54 -0.50 -17.98
CA THR A 193 -15.67 0.68 -17.92
C THR A 193 -15.81 1.51 -19.19
N GLY A 194 -15.71 2.83 -19.05
CA GLY A 194 -15.62 3.78 -20.14
C GLY A 194 -14.46 4.74 -19.91
N ASP A 195 -13.69 5.01 -20.94
CA ASP A 195 -12.59 5.97 -20.96
C ASP A 195 -12.75 6.84 -22.20
N PHE A 196 -13.17 8.08 -22.03
CA PHE A 196 -13.50 9.00 -23.10
C PHE A 196 -12.58 10.22 -23.03
N ASN A 197 -11.73 10.40 -24.02
CA ASN A 197 -10.84 11.55 -24.15
C ASN A 197 -11.17 12.35 -25.40
N LYS A 198 -11.52 13.62 -25.20
CA LYS A 198 -11.91 14.53 -26.26
C LYS A 198 -11.07 15.79 -26.24
N VAL A 199 -10.42 16.09 -27.37
CA VAL A 199 -9.78 17.38 -27.64
C VAL A 199 -10.85 18.29 -28.18
N VAL A 200 -11.08 19.42 -27.53
CA VAL A 200 -12.06 20.42 -27.94
C VAL A 200 -11.43 21.40 -28.94
N ASP A 201 -10.24 21.89 -28.62
CA ASP A 201 -9.41 22.76 -29.43
C ASP A 201 -7.93 22.64 -29.01
N GLU A 202 -7.08 23.51 -29.54
CA GLU A 202 -5.63 23.52 -29.26
C GLU A 202 -5.29 23.69 -27.78
N ASN A 203 -6.20 24.31 -27.01
CA ASN A 203 -5.95 24.65 -25.60
C ASN A 203 -6.73 23.80 -24.63
N LEU A 204 -7.74 23.03 -25.06
CA LEU A 204 -8.70 22.42 -24.17
C LEU A 204 -8.94 20.95 -24.50
N ALA A 205 -8.73 20.08 -23.54
CA ALA A 205 -9.12 18.67 -23.64
C ALA A 205 -9.82 18.19 -22.36
N PHE A 206 -10.77 17.27 -22.54
CA PHE A 206 -11.51 16.61 -21.46
C PHE A 206 -11.25 15.11 -21.48
N ARG A 207 -11.23 14.49 -20.30
CA ARG A 207 -11.27 13.04 -20.15
C ARG A 207 -12.28 12.65 -19.10
N LEU A 208 -13.04 11.60 -19.37
CA LEU A 208 -14.01 11.03 -18.45
C LEU A 208 -13.73 9.53 -18.32
N ASN A 209 -13.45 9.06 -17.12
CA ASN A 209 -13.41 7.64 -16.81
C ASN A 209 -14.62 7.28 -15.96
N VAL A 210 -15.27 6.14 -16.27
CA VAL A 210 -16.38 5.60 -15.50
C VAL A 210 -16.21 4.12 -15.30
N MET A 211 -16.74 3.59 -14.20
CA MET A 211 -16.66 2.18 -13.87
C MET A 211 -17.89 1.76 -13.06
N GLY A 212 -18.41 0.57 -13.36
CA GLY A 212 -19.32 -0.20 -12.54
C GLY A 212 -18.82 -1.65 -12.44
N HIS A 213 -18.84 -2.23 -11.27
CA HIS A 213 -18.32 -3.57 -11.03
C HIS A 213 -19.10 -4.29 -9.95
N GLN A 214 -19.35 -5.56 -10.17
CA GLN A 214 -19.93 -6.49 -9.19
C GLN A 214 -19.30 -7.86 -9.38
N ASN A 215 -18.97 -8.56 -8.31
CA ASN A 215 -18.63 -9.97 -8.32
C ASN A 215 -18.84 -10.58 -6.93
N THR A 216 -18.95 -11.91 -6.91
CA THR A 216 -18.69 -12.73 -5.74
C THR A 216 -17.25 -13.20 -5.81
N TYR A 217 -16.51 -13.27 -4.70
CA TYR A 217 -15.15 -13.79 -4.73
C TYR A 217 -15.15 -15.27 -5.13
N ALA A 218 -14.35 -15.63 -6.13
CA ALA A 218 -14.33 -16.99 -6.68
C ALA A 218 -14.03 -18.06 -5.61
N GLY A 219 -14.94 -19.02 -5.50
CA GLY A 219 -14.88 -20.06 -4.47
C GLY A 219 -15.41 -19.66 -3.10
N ARG A 220 -15.99 -18.44 -2.96
CA ARG A 220 -16.58 -17.91 -1.73
C ARG A 220 -17.93 -17.27 -2.03
N ASP A 221 -18.63 -16.84 -0.98
CA ASP A 221 -19.98 -16.27 -1.12
C ASP A 221 -20.05 -14.76 -0.84
N GLU A 222 -18.93 -14.12 -0.43
CA GLU A 222 -18.90 -12.70 -0.11
C GLU A 222 -18.97 -11.84 -1.39
N GLU A 223 -19.84 -10.87 -1.37
CA GLU A 223 -20.13 -10.00 -2.50
C GLU A 223 -19.36 -8.67 -2.41
N MET A 224 -18.94 -8.18 -3.57
CA MET A 224 -18.37 -6.84 -3.75
C MET A 224 -19.14 -6.11 -4.84
N LYS A 225 -19.52 -4.85 -4.55
CA LYS A 225 -20.08 -3.91 -5.51
C LYS A 225 -19.30 -2.63 -5.49
N ARG A 226 -19.08 -2.05 -6.67
CA ARG A 226 -18.29 -0.85 -6.81
C ARG A 226 -18.74 -0.03 -8.00
N TRP A 227 -18.71 1.29 -7.89
CA TRP A 227 -18.83 2.17 -9.03
C TRP A 227 -18.00 3.43 -8.83
N GLY A 228 -17.63 4.08 -9.93
CA GLY A 228 -16.82 5.29 -9.87
C GLY A 228 -16.93 6.14 -11.14
N ILE A 229 -16.62 7.42 -10.95
CA ILE A 229 -16.56 8.41 -12.02
C ILE A 229 -15.36 9.33 -11.79
N ALA A 230 -14.62 9.62 -12.87
CA ALA A 230 -13.43 10.47 -12.79
C ALA A 230 -13.35 11.41 -14.01
N PRO A 231 -14.04 12.57 -13.98
CA PRO A 231 -13.86 13.62 -14.95
C PRO A 231 -12.56 14.39 -14.72
N SER A 232 -11.94 14.84 -15.81
CA SER A 232 -10.79 15.73 -15.79
C SER A 232 -10.78 16.65 -16.99
N VAL A 233 -10.17 17.84 -16.83
CA VAL A 233 -10.01 18.85 -17.85
C VAL A 233 -8.61 19.42 -17.83
N THR A 234 -7.99 19.59 -19.00
CA THR A 234 -6.68 20.23 -19.13
C THR A 234 -6.83 21.46 -20.03
N PHE A 235 -6.41 22.59 -19.50
CA PHE A 235 -6.21 23.84 -20.22
C PHE A 235 -4.75 23.95 -20.65
N GLY A 236 -4.48 24.55 -21.82
CA GLY A 236 -3.15 24.67 -22.38
C GLY A 236 -2.57 23.33 -22.81
N ILE A 237 -3.41 22.39 -23.31
CA ILE A 237 -3.00 21.00 -23.60
C ILE A 237 -1.84 20.92 -24.59
N SER A 238 -1.71 21.88 -25.48
CA SER A 238 -0.63 22.03 -26.48
C SER A 238 0.38 23.12 -26.13
N ASP A 239 0.17 23.85 -25.02
CA ASP A 239 0.99 24.99 -24.63
C ASP A 239 2.16 24.61 -23.72
N THR A 240 3.05 25.59 -23.50
CA THR A 240 4.15 25.49 -22.52
C THR A 240 3.66 25.45 -21.09
N THR A 241 2.44 25.95 -20.83
CA THR A 241 1.80 25.89 -19.51
C THR A 241 0.51 25.10 -19.59
N LYS A 242 0.42 24.03 -18.81
CA LYS A 242 -0.74 23.15 -18.69
C LYS A 242 -1.31 23.21 -17.27
N ALA A 243 -2.63 23.37 -17.20
CA ALA A 243 -3.36 23.31 -15.93
C ALA A 243 -4.42 22.20 -16.03
N THR A 244 -4.32 21.18 -15.19
CA THR A 244 -5.26 20.06 -15.17
C THR A 244 -6.04 20.05 -13.86
N LEU A 245 -7.38 20.03 -13.95
CA LEU A 245 -8.28 19.81 -12.84
C LEU A 245 -8.92 18.43 -13.00
N SER A 246 -8.86 17.61 -11.95
CA SER A 246 -9.42 16.24 -11.92
C SER A 246 -10.26 16.05 -10.67
N TYR A 247 -11.32 15.30 -10.81
CA TYR A 247 -12.15 14.81 -9.70
C TYR A 247 -12.26 13.30 -9.80
N LEU A 248 -12.21 12.61 -8.68
CA LEU A 248 -12.49 11.17 -8.54
C LEU A 248 -13.57 10.98 -7.48
N TYR A 249 -14.61 10.27 -7.84
CA TYR A 249 -15.57 9.67 -6.91
C TYR A 249 -15.56 8.16 -7.09
N GLN A 250 -15.43 7.40 -6.00
CA GLN A 250 -15.59 5.96 -5.99
C GLN A 250 -16.36 5.55 -4.76
N LYS A 251 -17.33 4.65 -4.94
CA LYS A 251 -18.10 4.03 -3.86
C LYS A 251 -18.00 2.52 -3.95
N ASP A 252 -17.66 1.90 -2.83
CA ASP A 252 -17.62 0.46 -2.64
C ASP A 252 -18.66 0.04 -1.60
N GLU A 253 -19.35 -1.06 -1.88
CA GLU A 253 -20.23 -1.76 -0.95
C GLU A 253 -19.78 -3.23 -0.92
N ASN A 254 -19.21 -3.66 0.21
CA ASN A 254 -18.58 -4.97 0.32
C ASN A 254 -19.10 -5.74 1.53
N GLU A 255 -19.09 -7.06 1.44
CA GLU A 255 -19.11 -7.93 2.62
C GLU A 255 -17.69 -8.08 3.17
N PRO A 256 -17.46 -7.84 4.48
CA PRO A 256 -16.15 -8.00 5.11
C PRO A 256 -15.67 -9.44 5.08
N GLN A 257 -14.41 -9.64 4.76
CA GLN A 257 -13.77 -10.95 4.67
C GLN A 257 -12.76 -11.16 5.82
N TYR A 258 -12.87 -12.28 6.54
CA TYR A 258 -11.99 -12.60 7.66
C TYR A 258 -11.20 -13.89 7.52
N GLY A 259 -11.57 -14.74 6.56
CA GLY A 259 -10.88 -15.99 6.30
C GLY A 259 -11.33 -17.15 7.20
N VAL A 260 -10.54 -18.20 7.17
CA VAL A 260 -10.78 -19.51 7.80
C VAL A 260 -9.69 -19.84 8.81
N PRO A 261 -9.94 -20.81 9.74
CA PRO A 261 -8.92 -21.26 10.68
C PRO A 261 -7.66 -21.80 10.02
N TYR A 262 -6.51 -21.25 10.46
CA TYR A 262 -5.20 -21.57 9.92
C TYR A 262 -4.20 -21.65 11.08
N TYR A 263 -3.62 -22.83 11.33
CA TYR A 263 -2.71 -23.09 12.43
C TYR A 263 -1.49 -23.85 11.95
N ASN A 264 -0.34 -23.53 12.51
CA ASN A 264 0.93 -24.22 12.24
C ASN A 264 1.26 -24.29 10.73
N GLY A 265 0.97 -23.21 9.99
CA GLY A 265 1.24 -23.12 8.56
C GLY A 265 0.22 -23.79 7.65
N LYS A 266 -0.87 -24.34 8.17
CA LYS A 266 -1.86 -25.12 7.42
C LYS A 266 -3.29 -24.75 7.78
N THR A 267 -4.20 -24.98 6.85
CA THR A 267 -5.63 -24.97 7.15
C THR A 267 -6.04 -26.14 8.04
N VAL A 268 -7.06 -25.91 8.84
CA VAL A 268 -7.59 -26.93 9.74
C VAL A 268 -8.40 -27.95 8.93
N LYS A 269 -8.03 -29.24 9.04
CA LYS A 269 -8.63 -30.33 8.28
C LYS A 269 -10.16 -30.41 8.48
N GLY A 270 -10.89 -30.53 7.38
CA GLY A 270 -12.34 -30.70 7.37
C GLY A 270 -13.12 -29.37 7.40
N ILE A 271 -12.44 -28.23 7.49
CA ILE A 271 -13.07 -26.91 7.39
C ILE A 271 -13.00 -26.45 5.93
N SER A 272 -14.14 -25.99 5.41
CA SER A 272 -14.23 -25.47 4.04
C SER A 272 -13.68 -24.06 3.95
N ASP A 273 -12.92 -23.77 2.88
CA ASP A 273 -12.47 -22.40 2.56
C ASP A 273 -13.64 -21.45 2.22
N LYS A 274 -14.83 -21.99 1.97
CA LYS A 274 -16.07 -21.24 1.76
C LYS A 274 -16.72 -20.77 3.06
N ASN A 275 -16.27 -21.30 4.21
CA ASN A 275 -16.90 -20.95 5.47
C ASN A 275 -16.62 -19.48 5.82
N SER A 276 -17.67 -18.81 6.28
CA SER A 276 -17.58 -17.50 6.93
C SER A 276 -18.06 -17.66 8.38
N TYR A 277 -17.39 -16.98 9.30
CA TYR A 277 -17.70 -17.03 10.74
C TYR A 277 -18.18 -15.69 11.27
N GLY A 278 -18.49 -14.72 10.39
CA GLY A 278 -19.14 -13.45 10.70
C GLY A 278 -20.67 -13.58 10.71
N TYR A 279 -21.35 -12.44 10.78
CA TYR A 279 -22.82 -12.34 10.71
C TYR A 279 -23.23 -11.53 9.48
N ARG A 280 -23.64 -12.19 8.41
CA ARG A 280 -23.99 -11.57 7.11
C ARG A 280 -25.14 -10.56 7.20
N ASN A 281 -26.07 -10.74 8.14
CA ASN A 281 -27.15 -9.78 8.37
C ASN A 281 -26.72 -8.52 9.15
N LEU A 282 -25.47 -8.44 9.58
CA LEU A 282 -24.89 -7.28 10.27
C LEU A 282 -23.64 -6.73 9.58
N ASP A 283 -22.81 -7.63 9.05
CA ASP A 283 -21.50 -7.29 8.53
C ASP A 283 -21.61 -6.60 7.17
N GLN A 284 -21.07 -5.38 7.09
CA GLN A 284 -21.08 -4.55 5.89
C GLN A 284 -19.87 -3.61 5.93
N GLN A 285 -19.33 -3.30 4.76
CA GLN A 285 -18.25 -2.32 4.60
C GLN A 285 -18.55 -1.40 3.42
N ASP A 286 -18.84 -0.16 3.72
CA ASP A 286 -19.03 0.90 2.74
C ASP A 286 -17.82 1.81 2.75
N ILE A 287 -17.26 2.11 1.57
CA ILE A 287 -16.14 3.04 1.40
C ILE A 287 -16.54 4.08 0.36
N GLU A 288 -16.31 5.34 0.68
CA GLU A 288 -16.57 6.46 -0.23
C GLU A 288 -15.33 7.34 -0.34
N ASN A 289 -14.81 7.47 -1.56
CA ASN A 289 -13.62 8.26 -1.88
C ASN A 289 -14.01 9.47 -2.72
N GLN A 290 -13.65 10.65 -2.28
CA GLN A 290 -13.80 11.90 -3.01
C GLN A 290 -12.47 12.62 -3.06
N VAL A 291 -11.94 12.84 -4.28
CA VAL A 291 -10.62 13.43 -4.48
C VAL A 291 -10.69 14.49 -5.56
N VAL A 292 -10.24 15.70 -5.23
CA VAL A 292 -9.99 16.79 -6.19
C VAL A 292 -8.49 16.99 -6.33
N THR A 293 -7.98 17.03 -7.56
CA THR A 293 -6.56 17.27 -7.83
C THR A 293 -6.44 18.40 -8.85
N PHE A 294 -5.59 19.39 -8.53
CA PHE A 294 -5.20 20.45 -9.44
C PHE A 294 -3.70 20.39 -9.70
N LYS A 295 -3.30 20.31 -10.97
CA LYS A 295 -1.91 20.17 -11.39
C LYS A 295 -1.56 21.27 -12.39
N VAL A 296 -0.41 21.91 -12.17
CA VAL A 296 0.17 22.91 -13.10
C VAL A 296 1.56 22.43 -13.50
N GLU A 297 1.81 22.42 -14.79
CA GLU A 297 3.12 22.15 -15.40
C GLU A 297 3.43 23.31 -16.33
N SER A 298 4.53 24.04 -16.10
CA SER A 298 4.87 25.23 -16.88
C SER A 298 6.35 25.24 -17.24
N GLU A 299 6.65 25.35 -18.52
CA GLU A 299 8.00 25.58 -19.04
C GLU A 299 8.31 27.08 -18.92
N ILE A 300 9.02 27.46 -17.83
CA ILE A 300 9.39 28.87 -17.55
C ILE A 300 10.44 29.33 -18.55
N SER A 301 11.33 28.44 -18.94
CA SER A 301 12.37 28.63 -19.95
C SER A 301 12.74 27.28 -20.57
N PRO A 302 13.51 27.25 -21.68
CA PRO A 302 13.96 25.98 -22.27
C PRO A 302 14.68 25.05 -21.28
N ASN A 303 15.24 25.60 -20.23
CA ASN A 303 16.02 24.85 -19.23
C ASN A 303 15.37 24.82 -17.84
N ALA A 304 14.15 25.35 -17.68
CA ALA A 304 13.48 25.38 -16.38
C ALA A 304 11.98 25.09 -16.51
N LYS A 305 11.51 24.10 -15.75
CA LYS A 305 10.11 23.69 -15.68
C LYS A 305 9.60 23.73 -14.25
N LEU A 306 8.48 24.42 -14.02
CA LEU A 306 7.74 24.42 -12.77
C LEU A 306 6.67 23.32 -12.79
N ASN A 307 6.59 22.57 -11.71
CA ASN A 307 5.52 21.60 -11.47
C ASN A 307 4.89 21.89 -10.12
N SER A 308 3.57 21.94 -10.07
CA SER A 308 2.81 22.08 -8.84
C SER A 308 1.61 21.16 -8.86
N ILE A 309 1.41 20.41 -7.79
CA ILE A 309 0.24 19.55 -7.61
C ILE A 309 -0.39 19.84 -6.26
N THR A 310 -1.69 20.08 -6.25
CA THR A 310 -2.51 20.29 -5.07
C THR A 310 -3.64 19.27 -5.05
N ARG A 311 -3.85 18.61 -3.92
CA ARG A 311 -4.92 17.62 -3.74
C ARG A 311 -5.68 17.87 -2.46
N TYR A 312 -7.00 17.73 -2.55
CA TYR A 312 -7.88 17.53 -1.42
C TYR A 312 -8.58 16.19 -1.55
N SER A 313 -8.55 15.38 -0.50
CA SER A 313 -9.28 14.11 -0.42
C SER A 313 -10.14 14.05 0.84
N ASP A 314 -11.32 13.44 0.70
CA ASP A 314 -12.23 13.10 1.77
C ASP A 314 -12.64 11.64 1.60
N ILE A 315 -12.19 10.77 2.51
CA ILE A 315 -12.39 9.33 2.45
C ILE A 315 -13.12 8.88 3.69
N GLU A 316 -14.30 8.32 3.49
CA GLU A 316 -15.15 7.77 4.54
C GLU A 316 -15.20 6.25 4.43
N GLN A 317 -15.10 5.56 5.57
CA GLN A 317 -15.39 4.14 5.67
C GLN A 317 -16.36 3.88 6.83
N LYS A 318 -17.50 3.26 6.52
CA LYS A 318 -18.41 2.68 7.50
C LYS A 318 -18.32 1.17 7.45
N ALA A 319 -17.94 0.54 8.55
CA ALA A 319 -17.81 -0.91 8.61
C ALA A 319 -18.47 -1.47 9.87
N THR A 320 -19.38 -2.42 9.66
CA THR A 320 -19.88 -3.30 10.73
C THR A 320 -19.26 -4.67 10.53
N VAL A 321 -18.62 -5.21 11.56
CA VAL A 321 -17.81 -6.41 11.41
C VAL A 321 -18.00 -7.36 12.58
N SER A 322 -17.93 -8.65 12.27
CA SER A 322 -17.95 -9.73 13.26
C SER A 322 -16.69 -10.59 13.10
N ALA A 323 -15.55 -10.02 13.50
CA ALA A 323 -14.26 -10.66 13.35
C ALA A 323 -14.22 -12.00 14.11
N PRO A 324 -13.87 -13.12 13.46
CA PRO A 324 -13.79 -14.39 14.13
C PRO A 324 -12.58 -14.41 15.09
N GLN A 325 -12.87 -14.65 16.34
CA GLN A 325 -11.91 -14.92 17.42
C GLN A 325 -12.54 -15.93 18.36
N GLY A 326 -11.70 -16.79 18.93
CA GLY A 326 -12.14 -17.78 19.88
C GLY A 326 -11.56 -19.17 19.63
N THR A 327 -12.05 -20.15 20.34
CA THR A 327 -11.55 -21.52 20.30
C THR A 327 -12.44 -22.38 19.42
N PHE A 328 -11.82 -23.07 18.46
CA PHE A 328 -12.47 -24.10 17.68
C PHE A 328 -12.29 -25.45 18.37
N CYS A 329 -13.37 -26.20 18.47
CA CYS A 329 -13.33 -27.60 18.90
C CYS A 329 -13.70 -28.50 17.72
N LEU A 330 -12.81 -29.36 17.30
CA LEU A 330 -13.04 -30.29 16.21
C LEU A 330 -13.98 -31.42 16.65
N ALA A 331 -14.47 -32.21 15.68
CA ALA A 331 -15.39 -33.32 15.95
C ALA A 331 -14.78 -34.40 16.89
N ASP A 332 -13.46 -34.54 16.88
CA ASP A 332 -12.72 -35.46 17.74
C ASP A 332 -12.49 -34.93 19.17
N GLY A 333 -12.99 -33.76 19.52
CA GLY A 333 -12.82 -33.14 20.84
C GLY A 333 -11.49 -32.42 21.02
N THR A 334 -10.72 -32.22 19.98
CA THR A 334 -9.44 -31.48 20.04
C THR A 334 -9.60 -30.05 19.49
N SER A 335 -8.79 -29.13 20.00
CA SER A 335 -8.73 -27.74 19.55
C SER A 335 -7.35 -27.44 18.97
N PRO A 336 -7.28 -26.93 17.73
CA PRO A 336 -6.01 -26.48 17.17
C PRO A 336 -5.38 -25.37 18.02
N THR A 337 -4.06 -25.40 18.14
CA THR A 337 -3.29 -24.40 18.87
C THR A 337 -1.87 -24.35 18.32
N ALA A 338 -1.11 -23.33 18.71
CA ALA A 338 0.30 -23.24 18.35
C ALA A 338 1.10 -24.44 18.90
N ILE A 339 2.09 -24.90 18.13
CA ILE A 339 3.09 -25.85 18.56
C ILE A 339 4.07 -25.15 19.50
N THR A 340 4.22 -25.66 20.72
CA THR A 340 5.09 -25.09 21.76
C THR A 340 5.98 -26.18 22.36
N ASN A 341 6.93 -25.81 23.23
CA ASN A 341 7.74 -26.76 23.97
C ASN A 341 6.92 -27.77 24.80
N THR A 342 5.80 -27.31 25.34
CA THR A 342 4.92 -28.11 26.19
C THR A 342 3.78 -28.76 25.40
N ASN A 343 3.55 -28.33 24.18
CA ASN A 343 2.54 -28.89 23.27
C ASN A 343 3.15 -29.06 21.88
N GLN A 344 3.71 -30.22 21.60
CA GLN A 344 4.32 -30.54 20.29
C GLN A 344 3.32 -31.13 19.28
N THR A 345 2.10 -31.40 19.70
CA THR A 345 1.06 -31.98 18.81
C THR A 345 0.33 -30.94 17.97
N GLY A 346 0.34 -29.65 18.38
CA GLY A 346 -0.46 -28.60 17.76
C GLY A 346 -1.96 -28.69 18.10
N TYR A 347 -2.33 -29.48 19.09
CA TYR A 347 -3.69 -29.65 19.58
C TYR A 347 -3.73 -29.58 21.10
N LYS A 348 -4.86 -29.17 21.66
CA LYS A 348 -5.14 -29.11 23.11
C LYS A 348 -6.59 -29.51 23.37
N ASN A 349 -6.96 -29.63 24.66
CA ASN A 349 -8.37 -29.81 25.03
C ASN A 349 -9.22 -28.63 24.66
N CYS A 350 -10.47 -28.88 24.29
CA CYS A 350 -11.48 -27.88 23.93
C CYS A 350 -11.95 -27.10 25.17
N SER A 351 -11.12 -26.28 25.73
CA SER A 351 -11.45 -25.46 26.89
C SER A 351 -11.04 -24.00 26.69
N VAL A 352 -11.81 -23.11 27.30
CA VAL A 352 -11.53 -21.65 27.34
C VAL A 352 -11.56 -21.25 28.81
N THR A 353 -10.51 -20.55 29.26
CA THR A 353 -10.37 -20.04 30.62
C THR A 353 -10.27 -18.51 30.59
N SER A 354 -11.01 -17.85 31.47
CA SER A 354 -10.91 -16.41 31.69
C SER A 354 -11.05 -16.14 33.19
N GLY A 355 -10.00 -15.63 33.82
CA GLY A 355 -9.90 -15.54 35.27
C GLY A 355 -9.97 -16.93 35.91
N SER A 356 -10.87 -17.13 36.85
CA SER A 356 -11.12 -18.43 37.51
C SER A 356 -12.17 -19.30 36.81
N THR A 357 -12.79 -18.82 35.74
CA THR A 357 -13.86 -19.56 35.06
C THR A 357 -13.28 -20.32 33.87
N THR A 358 -13.56 -21.63 33.80
CA THR A 358 -13.22 -22.48 32.65
C THR A 358 -14.49 -23.09 32.09
N ILE A 359 -14.66 -23.04 30.77
CA ILE A 359 -15.73 -23.72 30.06
C ILE A 359 -15.16 -24.74 29.08
N THR A 360 -15.88 -25.81 28.83
CA THR A 360 -15.58 -26.77 27.78
C THR A 360 -16.35 -26.36 26.53
N VAL A 361 -15.63 -26.24 25.41
CA VAL A 361 -16.28 -25.97 24.08
C VAL A 361 -16.80 -27.29 23.54
N PRO A 362 -18.08 -27.41 23.16
CA PRO A 362 -18.65 -28.63 22.60
C PRO A 362 -17.93 -29.09 21.33
N ASN A 363 -17.86 -30.41 21.11
CA ASN A 363 -17.28 -30.99 19.91
C ASN A 363 -17.96 -30.47 18.63
N GLY A 364 -17.18 -30.16 17.60
CA GLY A 364 -17.69 -29.59 16.34
C GLY A 364 -18.13 -28.15 16.44
N SER A 365 -17.86 -27.47 17.56
CA SER A 365 -18.29 -26.10 17.80
C SER A 365 -17.14 -25.10 17.82
N TYR A 366 -17.48 -23.89 17.47
CA TYR A 366 -16.64 -22.69 17.62
C TYR A 366 -17.18 -21.82 18.76
N TYR A 367 -16.37 -21.60 19.79
CA TYR A 367 -16.70 -20.63 20.84
C TYR A 367 -16.47 -19.24 20.30
N ILE A 368 -17.54 -18.48 20.19
CA ILE A 368 -17.53 -17.12 19.63
C ILE A 368 -16.95 -16.18 20.68
N SER A 369 -15.86 -15.51 20.36
CA SER A 369 -15.30 -14.43 21.15
C SER A 369 -14.79 -13.27 20.28
N GLY A 370 -14.37 -12.19 20.90
CA GLY A 370 -13.87 -11.01 20.19
C GLY A 370 -14.96 -10.09 19.64
N PRO A 371 -14.58 -9.07 18.88
CA PRO A 371 -15.50 -8.04 18.40
C PRO A 371 -16.49 -8.61 17.39
N ARG A 372 -17.78 -8.47 17.70
CA ARG A 372 -18.91 -8.90 16.88
C ARG A 372 -19.92 -7.78 16.77
N GLY A 373 -20.47 -7.59 15.55
CA GLY A 373 -21.31 -6.43 15.28
C GLY A 373 -20.62 -5.12 15.62
N TYR A 374 -19.30 -5.09 15.52
CA TYR A 374 -18.46 -3.93 15.86
C TYR A 374 -18.52 -2.92 14.73
N TYR A 375 -18.97 -1.72 15.05
CA TYR A 375 -19.11 -0.63 14.08
C TYR A 375 -17.96 0.34 14.16
N ARG A 376 -17.50 0.77 12.99
CA ARG A 376 -16.53 1.84 12.80
C ARG A 376 -17.01 2.79 11.73
N ASP A 377 -16.95 4.08 12.06
CA ASP A 377 -17.19 5.18 11.12
C ASP A 377 -15.93 6.03 11.10
N THR A 378 -15.18 5.89 10.05
CA THR A 378 -13.83 6.48 9.90
C THR A 378 -13.86 7.53 8.81
N HIS A 379 -13.39 8.72 9.11
CA HIS A 379 -13.18 9.81 8.17
C HIS A 379 -11.71 10.18 8.11
N ASN A 380 -11.17 10.28 6.92
CA ASN A 380 -9.81 10.74 6.66
C ASN A 380 -9.85 11.86 5.62
N LYS A 381 -9.48 13.08 6.01
CA LYS A 381 -9.42 14.25 5.15
C LYS A 381 -7.96 14.64 4.98
N GLN A 382 -7.56 14.93 3.75
CA GLN A 382 -6.19 15.36 3.49
C GLN A 382 -6.19 16.55 2.52
N PHE A 383 -5.38 17.54 2.87
CA PHE A 383 -4.92 18.56 1.93
C PHE A 383 -3.42 18.41 1.73
N ALA A 384 -2.97 18.36 0.49
CA ALA A 384 -1.56 18.24 0.17
C ALA A 384 -1.19 19.12 -1.03
N ASN A 385 0.01 19.69 -0.99
CA ASN A 385 0.64 20.38 -2.11
C ASN A 385 2.11 19.99 -2.20
N ASP A 386 2.61 19.81 -3.40
CA ASP A 386 4.03 19.70 -3.72
C ASP A 386 4.33 20.59 -4.93
N THR A 387 5.31 21.46 -4.77
CA THR A 387 5.73 22.38 -5.84
C THR A 387 7.22 22.31 -6.01
N ASN A 388 7.68 22.05 -7.23
CA ASN A 388 9.09 21.94 -7.55
C ASN A 388 9.44 22.62 -8.88
N ILE A 389 10.71 22.98 -9.00
CA ILE A 389 11.31 23.46 -10.23
C ILE A 389 12.41 22.50 -10.67
N ASN A 390 12.35 22.10 -11.93
CA ASN A 390 13.37 21.29 -12.59
C ASN A 390 14.21 22.21 -13.47
N MET A 391 15.52 22.21 -13.27
CA MET A 391 16.46 23.08 -13.98
C MET A 391 17.59 22.26 -14.59
N GLN A 392 18.00 22.63 -15.79
CA GLN A 392 19.16 22.04 -16.47
C GLN A 392 20.17 23.13 -16.78
N PHE A 393 21.44 22.92 -16.44
CA PHE A 393 22.53 23.85 -16.71
C PHE A 393 23.88 23.14 -16.68
N LYS A 394 24.95 23.83 -17.12
CA LYS A 394 26.32 23.31 -17.09
C LYS A 394 27.21 24.13 -16.19
N THR A 395 28.11 23.44 -15.48
CA THR A 395 29.25 24.03 -14.78
C THR A 395 30.54 23.37 -15.27
N GLY A 396 31.25 24.06 -16.13
CA GLY A 396 32.43 23.48 -16.80
C GLY A 396 32.04 22.25 -17.64
N ILE A 397 32.57 21.10 -17.28
CA ILE A 397 32.34 19.83 -17.99
C ILE A 397 31.13 19.02 -17.42
N ILE A 398 30.49 19.53 -16.37
CA ILE A 398 29.43 18.82 -15.66
C ILE A 398 28.07 19.35 -16.13
N ASP A 399 27.20 18.46 -16.61
CA ASP A 399 25.78 18.76 -16.82
C ASP A 399 25.01 18.48 -15.54
N HIS A 400 24.20 19.45 -15.10
CA HIS A 400 23.34 19.37 -13.93
C HIS A 400 21.87 19.24 -14.34
N ALA A 401 21.15 18.34 -13.67
CA ALA A 401 19.70 18.27 -13.71
C ALA A 401 19.18 18.38 -12.26
N VAL A 402 18.91 19.63 -11.85
CA VAL A 402 18.52 19.97 -10.48
C VAL A 402 17.01 19.98 -10.36
N VAL A 403 16.49 19.38 -9.28
CA VAL A 403 15.10 19.51 -8.83
C VAL A 403 15.10 20.08 -7.42
N ALA A 404 14.50 21.24 -7.23
CA ALA A 404 14.32 21.84 -5.91
C ALA A 404 12.82 22.06 -5.65
N GLY A 405 12.36 21.73 -4.46
CA GLY A 405 10.94 21.84 -4.16
C GLY A 405 10.59 21.94 -2.69
N VAL A 406 9.32 22.31 -2.47
CA VAL A 406 8.71 22.41 -1.16
C VAL A 406 7.35 21.66 -1.18
N GLY A 407 6.99 21.10 -0.07
CA GLY A 407 5.73 20.38 0.10
C GLY A 407 5.05 20.70 1.42
N PHE A 408 3.74 20.57 1.42
CA PHE A 408 2.91 20.64 2.60
C PHE A 408 1.82 19.58 2.52
N SER A 409 1.58 18.88 3.61
CA SER A 409 0.38 18.06 3.76
C SER A 409 -0.20 18.16 5.15
N ARG A 410 -1.52 18.06 5.23
CA ARG A 410 -2.25 17.91 6.48
C ARG A 410 -3.29 16.83 6.33
N GLU A 411 -3.22 15.84 7.21
CA GLU A 411 -4.22 14.81 7.40
C GLU A 411 -5.02 15.11 8.66
N ASP A 412 -6.33 15.03 8.59
CA ASP A 412 -7.24 15.06 9.73
C ASP A 412 -8.01 13.73 9.74
N TYR A 413 -7.96 13.04 10.86
CA TYR A 413 -8.56 11.73 11.07
C TYR A 413 -9.57 11.77 12.19
N SER A 414 -10.71 11.13 11.97
CA SER A 414 -11.67 10.86 13.05
C SER A 414 -12.27 9.47 12.91
N ILE A 415 -12.53 8.81 14.02
CA ILE A 415 -13.25 7.55 14.06
C ILE A 415 -14.27 7.56 15.21
N THR A 416 -15.49 7.13 14.90
CA THR A 416 -16.47 6.73 15.90
C THR A 416 -16.50 5.20 15.94
N THR A 417 -16.31 4.65 17.15
CA THR A 417 -16.47 3.21 17.39
C THR A 417 -17.76 2.95 18.14
N ALA A 418 -18.43 1.85 17.77
CA ALA A 418 -19.71 1.44 18.35
C ALA A 418 -19.88 -0.07 18.23
N GLY A 419 -20.99 -0.60 18.67
CA GLY A 419 -21.40 -1.99 18.41
C GLY A 419 -22.90 -2.13 18.33
N TYR A 420 -23.35 -3.22 17.73
CA TYR A 420 -24.76 -3.56 17.58
C TYR A 420 -25.22 -4.63 18.56
N LEU A 421 -24.34 -5.51 19.05
CA LEU A 421 -24.68 -6.63 19.92
C LEU A 421 -24.86 -6.18 21.37
N TYR A 422 -25.84 -5.31 21.60
CA TYR A 422 -26.22 -4.81 22.93
C TYR A 422 -27.72 -5.03 23.19
N ASN A 423 -28.04 -5.22 24.47
CA ASN A 423 -29.41 -5.13 24.98
C ASN A 423 -29.87 -3.67 25.02
N SER A 424 -31.17 -3.43 25.18
CA SER A 424 -31.76 -2.08 25.26
C SER A 424 -31.18 -1.23 26.39
N ASN A 425 -30.67 -1.86 27.46
CA ASN A 425 -30.03 -1.20 28.60
C ASN A 425 -28.52 -0.94 28.41
N GLY A 426 -27.98 -1.26 27.23
CA GLY A 426 -26.56 -1.11 26.91
C GLY A 426 -25.63 -2.20 27.46
N SER A 427 -26.15 -3.23 28.11
CA SER A 427 -25.34 -4.42 28.44
C SER A 427 -25.05 -5.25 27.19
N SER A 428 -23.91 -5.94 27.15
CA SER A 428 -23.54 -6.78 26.00
C SER A 428 -24.53 -7.93 25.82
N ALA A 429 -25.00 -8.13 24.58
CA ALA A 429 -25.75 -9.31 24.16
C ALA A 429 -24.85 -10.35 23.46
N GLY A 430 -23.57 -10.03 23.28
CA GLY A 430 -22.57 -10.90 22.68
C GLY A 430 -22.10 -12.01 23.61
N SER A 431 -21.27 -12.90 23.07
CA SER A 431 -20.70 -14.02 23.82
C SER A 431 -19.74 -13.58 24.92
N SER A 432 -19.85 -14.21 26.08
CA SER A 432 -18.90 -14.07 27.19
C SER A 432 -18.59 -15.44 27.80
N ILE A 433 -17.57 -15.52 28.65
CA ILE A 433 -17.24 -16.78 29.34
C ILE A 433 -18.38 -17.28 30.24
N THR A 434 -19.23 -16.37 30.74
CA THR A 434 -20.40 -16.67 31.60
C THR A 434 -21.67 -16.94 30.81
N THR A 435 -21.75 -16.40 29.59
CA THR A 435 -22.85 -16.59 28.64
C THR A 435 -22.28 -16.98 27.27
N PRO A 436 -21.71 -18.20 27.14
CA PRO A 436 -21.02 -18.59 25.93
C PRO A 436 -21.99 -18.82 24.78
N LEU A 437 -21.63 -18.30 23.60
CA LEU A 437 -22.29 -18.58 22.35
C LEU A 437 -21.41 -19.52 21.52
N TYR A 438 -22.04 -20.44 20.82
CA TYR A 438 -21.37 -21.43 19.98
C TYR A 438 -21.93 -21.38 18.55
N MET A 439 -21.07 -21.67 17.59
CA MET A 439 -21.40 -21.81 16.18
C MET A 439 -20.84 -23.14 15.69
N ASN A 440 -21.52 -23.84 14.78
CA ASN A 440 -20.96 -25.05 14.18
C ASN A 440 -19.72 -24.70 13.36
N VAL A 441 -18.59 -25.38 13.57
CA VAL A 441 -17.33 -25.07 12.92
C VAL A 441 -17.29 -25.52 11.45
N TYR A 442 -18.06 -26.54 11.09
CA TYR A 442 -18.10 -27.12 9.74
C TYR A 442 -19.21 -26.53 8.88
N ASN A 443 -20.28 -26.03 9.49
CA ASN A 443 -21.41 -25.37 8.84
C ASN A 443 -21.88 -24.21 9.72
N PRO A 444 -21.18 -23.06 9.69
CA PRO A 444 -21.46 -21.93 10.56
C PRO A 444 -22.83 -21.30 10.24
N ASP A 445 -23.61 -20.99 11.28
CA ASP A 445 -24.78 -20.12 11.16
C ASP A 445 -24.32 -18.65 11.13
N ASN A 446 -24.39 -18.04 9.98
CA ASN A 446 -23.92 -16.70 9.72
C ASN A 446 -24.95 -15.61 9.99
N PHE A 447 -26.01 -15.91 10.73
CA PHE A 447 -27.05 -14.95 11.08
C PHE A 447 -27.08 -14.68 12.58
N TRP A 448 -27.13 -13.41 12.93
CA TRP A 448 -27.37 -13.01 14.32
C TRP A 448 -28.89 -12.92 14.58
N HIS A 449 -29.38 -13.63 15.59
CA HIS A 449 -30.78 -13.70 15.97
C HIS A 449 -31.09 -12.99 17.30
N GLY A 450 -30.07 -12.42 17.94
CA GLY A 450 -30.19 -11.74 19.22
C GLY A 450 -30.54 -10.25 19.10
N PRO A 451 -30.57 -9.53 20.22
CA PRO A 451 -30.81 -8.08 20.23
C PRO A 451 -29.77 -7.30 19.42
N THR A 452 -30.23 -6.25 18.73
CA THR A 452 -29.38 -5.35 17.94
C THR A 452 -29.68 -3.90 18.35
N ASN A 453 -28.97 -3.39 19.33
CA ASN A 453 -29.05 -1.99 19.75
C ASN A 453 -27.72 -1.30 19.54
N PHE A 454 -27.70 -0.27 18.72
CA PHE A 454 -26.51 0.52 18.46
C PHE A 454 -26.05 1.26 19.73
N ARG A 455 -24.78 1.07 20.14
CA ARG A 455 -24.16 1.75 21.27
C ARG A 455 -22.77 2.23 20.90
N LYS A 456 -22.52 3.53 21.07
CA LYS A 456 -21.17 4.09 20.93
C LYS A 456 -20.26 3.54 22.03
N THR A 457 -19.01 3.25 21.67
CA THR A 457 -17.97 2.76 22.56
C THR A 457 -16.79 3.71 22.66
N GLY A 458 -16.59 4.58 21.65
CA GLY A 458 -15.52 5.55 21.67
C GLY A 458 -15.54 6.50 20.48
N VAL A 459 -14.72 7.52 20.58
CA VAL A 459 -14.41 8.50 19.52
C VAL A 459 -12.92 8.79 19.58
N ALA A 460 -12.23 8.75 18.44
CA ALA A 460 -10.86 9.21 18.39
C ALA A 460 -10.69 10.24 17.27
N GLU A 461 -9.82 11.18 17.50
CA GLU A 461 -9.50 12.28 16.58
C GLU A 461 -7.99 12.53 16.58
N GLY A 462 -7.45 12.86 15.42
CA GLY A 462 -6.06 13.23 15.31
C GLY A 462 -5.75 14.00 14.04
N TYR A 463 -4.57 14.57 13.99
CA TYR A 463 -4.03 15.15 12.77
C TYR A 463 -2.52 14.91 12.66
N LEU A 464 -2.04 14.99 11.43
CA LEU A 464 -0.63 15.03 11.11
C LEU A 464 -0.38 16.06 10.01
N SER A 465 0.48 17.04 10.29
CA SER A 465 0.97 18.01 9.31
C SER A 465 2.42 17.72 8.99
N VAL A 466 2.79 17.79 7.72
CA VAL A 466 4.16 17.60 7.24
C VAL A 466 4.55 18.79 6.38
N TYR A 467 5.69 19.41 6.69
CA TYR A 467 6.29 20.50 5.92
C TYR A 467 7.62 19.98 5.37
N SER A 468 7.82 20.11 4.08
CA SER A 468 8.94 19.49 3.38
C SER A 468 9.72 20.51 2.59
N ALA A 469 11.06 20.34 2.54
CA ALA A 469 11.92 21.01 1.58
C ALA A 469 12.96 20.02 1.08
N TYR A 470 13.25 20.04 -0.24
CA TYR A 470 14.17 19.07 -0.82
C TYR A 470 14.93 19.64 -2.01
N VAL A 471 16.08 19.04 -2.28
CA VAL A 471 16.87 19.28 -3.48
C VAL A 471 17.49 17.97 -3.94
N PHE A 472 17.45 17.74 -5.26
CA PHE A 472 18.13 16.66 -5.96
C PHE A 472 19.02 17.25 -7.03
N ASP A 473 20.16 16.63 -7.30
CA ASP A 473 20.99 16.95 -8.45
C ASP A 473 21.47 15.65 -9.11
N THR A 474 21.25 15.55 -10.41
CA THR A 474 21.88 14.54 -11.24
C THR A 474 23.01 15.18 -12.02
N LEU A 475 24.22 14.88 -11.59
CA LEU A 475 25.46 15.35 -12.22
C LEU A 475 25.87 14.33 -13.29
N LYS A 476 26.07 14.80 -14.54
CA LYS A 476 26.57 13.99 -15.65
C LYS A 476 27.99 14.41 -16.01
N PHE A 477 28.90 13.44 -15.97
CA PHE A 477 30.30 13.61 -16.36
C PHE A 477 30.50 12.89 -17.69
N GLY A 478 30.38 13.64 -18.79
CA GLY A 478 30.30 13.07 -20.13
C GLY A 478 29.08 12.15 -20.29
N GLU A 479 29.22 11.13 -21.13
CA GLU A 479 28.14 10.19 -21.43
C GLU A 479 28.14 8.94 -20.52
N GLN A 480 29.20 8.71 -19.75
CA GLN A 480 29.44 7.46 -19.06
C GLN A 480 29.13 7.48 -17.57
N TRP A 481 29.20 8.64 -16.91
CA TRP A 481 29.05 8.69 -15.46
C TRP A 481 27.93 9.61 -15.04
N LEU A 482 27.08 9.11 -14.14
CA LEU A 482 26.01 9.88 -13.51
C LEU A 482 26.16 9.73 -12.00
N LEU A 483 26.09 10.86 -11.28
CA LEU A 483 26.03 10.93 -9.82
C LEU A 483 24.72 11.58 -9.41
N ASN A 484 23.81 10.82 -8.81
CA ASN A 484 22.57 11.32 -8.24
C ASN A 484 22.75 11.60 -6.76
N LEU A 485 22.47 12.83 -6.34
CA LEU A 485 22.49 13.25 -4.95
C LEU A 485 21.14 13.86 -4.58
N GLY A 486 20.68 13.58 -3.38
CA GLY A 486 19.43 14.15 -2.89
C GLY A 486 19.45 14.34 -1.38
N VAL A 487 18.82 15.43 -0.94
CA VAL A 487 18.54 15.70 0.46
C VAL A 487 17.14 16.25 0.62
N ARG A 488 16.47 15.83 1.68
CA ARG A 488 15.15 16.28 2.07
C ARG A 488 15.05 16.47 3.57
N ASN A 489 14.39 17.53 3.97
CA ASN A 489 13.97 17.76 5.35
C ASN A 489 12.45 17.72 5.42
N ASP A 490 11.91 16.93 6.33
CA ASP A 490 10.50 16.89 6.69
C ASP A 490 10.32 17.27 8.16
N TYR A 491 9.56 18.33 8.43
CA TYR A 491 9.11 18.65 9.77
C TYR A 491 7.68 18.15 9.94
N THR A 492 7.46 17.30 10.95
CA THR A 492 6.14 16.72 11.28
C THR A 492 5.60 17.36 12.54
N ASP A 493 4.28 17.64 12.58
CA ASP A 493 3.52 18.06 13.75
C ASP A 493 2.22 17.31 13.81
N GLY A 494 2.03 16.51 14.84
CA GLY A 494 0.90 15.63 15.00
C GLY A 494 0.26 15.65 16.40
N GLN A 495 -1.02 15.30 16.42
CA GLN A 495 -1.80 15.18 17.64
C GLN A 495 -2.81 14.05 17.50
N TYR A 496 -3.06 13.34 18.58
CA TYR A 496 -4.07 12.29 18.65
C TYR A 496 -4.71 12.21 20.03
N ARG A 497 -6.03 11.96 20.08
CA ARG A 497 -6.81 11.70 21.29
C ARG A 497 -7.83 10.60 21.04
N SER A 498 -8.03 9.72 22.02
CA SER A 498 -9.08 8.70 21.99
C SER A 498 -9.92 8.78 23.28
N ASP A 499 -11.21 9.03 23.12
CA ASP A 499 -12.20 9.12 24.18
C ASP A 499 -12.99 7.80 24.23
N THR A 500 -13.34 7.31 25.42
CA THR A 500 -14.22 6.14 25.60
C THR A 500 -15.63 6.54 25.96
N VAL A 501 -16.63 5.78 25.53
CA VAL A 501 -18.04 6.01 25.81
C VAL A 501 -18.62 4.78 26.50
N SER A 502 -19.26 5.00 27.64
CA SER A 502 -19.96 3.93 28.35
C SER A 502 -21.21 3.51 27.59
N THR A 503 -21.36 2.24 27.28
CA THR A 503 -22.50 1.70 26.53
C THR A 503 -23.81 1.72 27.35
N THR A 504 -23.73 1.78 28.68
CA THR A 504 -24.88 1.76 29.59
C THR A 504 -25.32 3.14 30.00
N THR A 505 -24.39 4.07 30.25
CA THR A 505 -24.69 5.44 30.75
C THR A 505 -24.49 6.52 29.70
N GLU A 506 -23.90 6.18 28.54
CA GLU A 506 -23.49 7.10 27.46
C GLU A 506 -22.50 8.20 27.94
N ALA A 507 -21.95 8.04 29.15
CA ALA A 507 -20.94 8.95 29.68
C ALA A 507 -19.63 8.85 28.89
N VAL A 508 -19.08 10.01 28.53
CA VAL A 508 -17.80 10.12 27.82
C VAL A 508 -16.67 10.31 28.81
N THR A 509 -15.70 9.42 28.77
CA THR A 509 -14.43 9.58 29.47
C THR A 509 -13.39 10.07 28.47
N ARG A 510 -12.91 11.28 28.67
CA ARG A 510 -11.89 11.87 27.79
C ARG A 510 -10.54 11.20 27.97
N GLY A 511 -9.96 10.80 26.86
CA GLY A 511 -8.59 10.32 26.80
C GLY A 511 -7.56 11.43 26.83
N GLN A 512 -6.31 11.05 27.00
CA GLN A 512 -5.19 11.97 26.96
C GLN A 512 -4.94 12.46 25.53
N ASN A 513 -4.48 13.69 25.41
CA ASN A 513 -4.09 14.28 24.16
C ASN A 513 -2.58 14.11 23.96
N TYR A 514 -2.21 13.27 23.00
CA TYR A 514 -0.82 13.02 22.64
C TYR A 514 -0.38 13.98 21.55
N LYS A 515 0.77 14.61 21.71
CA LYS A 515 1.38 15.51 20.72
C LYS A 515 2.80 15.09 20.46
N GLN A 516 3.19 15.16 19.19
CA GLN A 516 4.55 14.87 18.77
C GLN A 516 4.94 15.73 17.56
N SER A 517 6.19 16.14 17.54
CA SER A 517 6.81 16.79 16.39
C SER A 517 8.23 16.25 16.22
N ASP A 518 8.60 15.97 14.98
CA ASP A 518 9.91 15.46 14.60
C ASP A 518 10.49 16.26 13.44
N ASN A 519 11.82 16.34 13.39
CA ASN A 519 12.55 16.90 12.27
C ASN A 519 13.39 15.77 11.63
N LEU A 520 13.03 15.39 10.41
CA LEU A 520 13.53 14.22 9.73
C LEU A 520 14.40 14.63 8.56
N ILE A 521 15.64 14.14 8.51
CA ILE A 521 16.55 14.40 7.40
C ILE A 521 16.79 13.09 6.64
N SER A 522 16.43 13.10 5.37
CA SER A 522 16.65 11.98 4.45
C SER A 522 17.61 12.39 3.35
N TYR A 523 18.50 11.49 2.95
CA TYR A 523 19.46 11.72 1.88
C TYR A 523 19.72 10.44 1.09
N ASN A 524 20.14 10.61 -0.17
CA ASN A 524 20.56 9.51 -1.02
C ASN A 524 21.75 9.89 -1.89
N ALA A 525 22.52 8.88 -2.28
CA ALA A 525 23.56 8.98 -3.28
C ALA A 525 23.49 7.75 -4.21
N GLY A 526 23.58 7.99 -5.52
CA GLY A 526 23.59 6.95 -6.53
C GLY A 526 24.66 7.24 -7.58
N LEU A 527 25.57 6.30 -7.82
CA LEU A 527 26.58 6.37 -8.87
C LEU A 527 26.22 5.37 -9.96
N THR A 528 26.08 5.85 -11.20
CA THR A 528 25.82 5.02 -12.36
C THR A 528 26.96 5.14 -13.36
N PHE A 529 27.47 4.00 -13.82
CA PHE A 529 28.44 3.91 -14.90
C PHE A 529 27.76 3.26 -16.13
N LYS A 530 27.90 3.92 -17.26
CA LYS A 530 27.37 3.49 -18.57
C LYS A 530 28.50 3.04 -19.49
N PRO A 531 28.86 1.75 -19.50
CA PRO A 531 29.85 1.24 -20.44
C PRO A 531 29.39 1.38 -21.91
N THR A 532 28.07 1.40 -22.13
CA THR A 532 27.41 1.72 -23.40
C THR A 532 26.17 2.56 -23.14
N PRO A 533 25.62 3.30 -24.12
CA PRO A 533 24.35 4.02 -23.94
C PRO A 533 23.17 3.14 -23.50
N ALA A 534 23.21 1.85 -23.84
CA ALA A 534 22.17 0.86 -23.53
C ALA A 534 22.38 0.09 -22.21
N THR A 535 23.49 0.35 -21.48
CA THR A 535 23.83 -0.42 -20.28
C THR A 535 24.16 0.51 -19.13
N SER A 536 23.60 0.26 -17.97
CA SER A 536 23.87 0.98 -16.72
C SER A 536 24.28 0.00 -15.62
N LEU A 537 25.42 0.25 -14.97
CA LEU A 537 25.85 -0.40 -13.74
C LEU A 537 25.77 0.64 -12.63
N TYR A 538 25.14 0.32 -11.50
CA TYR A 538 24.95 1.31 -10.46
C TYR A 538 25.23 0.78 -9.06
N LEU A 539 25.57 1.72 -8.19
CA LEU A 539 25.65 1.59 -6.74
C LEU A 539 24.78 2.67 -6.13
N SER A 540 23.97 2.35 -5.14
CA SER A 540 23.18 3.35 -4.42
C SER A 540 23.15 3.12 -2.92
N TYR A 541 23.00 4.25 -2.22
CA TYR A 541 22.79 4.35 -0.79
C TYR A 541 21.64 5.32 -0.53
N ALA A 542 20.74 4.98 0.40
CA ALA A 542 19.70 5.89 0.86
C ALA A 542 19.38 5.62 2.33
N ASN A 543 19.01 6.67 3.07
CA ASN A 543 18.40 6.52 4.38
C ASN A 543 16.93 6.91 4.35
N ALA A 544 16.19 6.47 5.37
CA ALA A 544 14.83 6.86 5.64
C ALA A 544 14.59 6.92 7.14
N GLN A 545 13.79 7.89 7.57
CA GLN A 545 13.40 8.04 8.97
C GLN A 545 11.89 7.90 9.10
N LYS A 546 11.45 7.21 10.17
CA LYS A 546 10.04 7.00 10.49
C LYS A 546 9.75 7.56 11.88
N PRO A 547 8.93 8.63 11.98
CA PRO A 547 8.55 9.21 13.28
C PRO A 547 7.64 8.25 14.04
N VAL A 548 7.45 8.49 15.33
CA VAL A 548 6.52 7.72 16.17
C VAL A 548 5.09 7.88 15.67
N GLN A 549 4.68 9.13 15.41
CA GLN A 549 3.42 9.43 14.75
C GLN A 549 3.65 9.57 13.24
N ASN A 550 3.37 8.49 12.52
CA ASN A 550 3.48 8.44 11.07
C ASN A 550 2.15 8.63 10.33
N THR A 551 1.04 8.78 11.07
CA THR A 551 -0.32 8.98 10.55
C THR A 551 -1.15 9.83 11.49
N ALA A 552 -2.23 10.41 10.99
CA ALA A 552 -3.20 11.14 11.78
C ALA A 552 -3.98 10.26 12.80
N SER A 553 -4.04 8.93 12.54
CA SER A 553 -4.71 7.97 13.44
C SER A 553 -3.91 7.63 14.71
N GLY A 554 -2.80 8.31 14.94
CA GLY A 554 -1.97 8.14 16.14
C GLY A 554 -0.72 7.30 15.89
N GLY A 555 0.06 7.09 16.89
CA GLY A 555 1.33 6.33 16.80
C GLY A 555 2.07 6.21 18.13
N CYS A 556 1.71 7.00 19.14
CA CYS A 556 2.32 6.94 20.45
C CYS A 556 1.29 6.83 21.58
N SER A 557 1.74 6.40 22.74
CA SER A 557 0.94 6.27 23.95
C SER A 557 1.72 6.72 25.17
N GLN A 558 1.03 7.11 26.22
CA GLN A 558 1.58 7.36 27.54
C GLN A 558 0.76 6.60 28.57
N THR A 559 1.44 5.99 29.53
CA THR A 559 0.80 5.39 30.68
C THR A 559 1.05 6.29 31.89
N ILE A 560 -0.02 6.64 32.61
CA ILE A 560 0.07 7.43 33.84
C ILE A 560 -0.34 6.52 35.00
N THR A 561 0.54 6.39 35.99
CA THR A 561 0.27 5.66 37.23
C THR A 561 0.52 6.61 38.39
N ASN A 562 -0.46 6.78 39.29
CA ASN A 562 -0.38 7.68 40.46
C ASN A 562 0.02 9.13 40.09
N ASN A 563 -0.56 9.69 39.03
CA ASN A 563 -0.27 11.02 38.47
C ASN A 563 1.17 11.22 37.94
N ALA A 564 1.94 10.16 37.79
CA ALA A 564 3.25 10.19 37.14
C ALA A 564 3.22 9.46 35.80
N ILE A 565 3.90 9.98 34.79
CA ILE A 565 4.08 9.28 33.53
C ILE A 565 5.05 8.12 33.79
N THR A 566 4.54 6.87 33.72
CA THR A 566 5.32 5.66 33.94
C THR A 566 5.76 5.02 32.61
N ALA A 567 5.06 5.35 31.50
CA ALA A 567 5.38 4.93 30.16
C ALA A 567 5.11 6.07 29.16
N ASN A 568 6.08 6.37 28.29
CA ASN A 568 5.91 7.43 27.27
C ASN A 568 6.63 7.04 25.97
N SER A 569 5.88 6.51 25.03
CA SER A 569 6.43 6.23 23.69
C SER A 569 6.45 7.46 22.77
N CYS A 570 5.78 8.56 23.15
CA CYS A 570 5.76 9.79 22.37
C CYS A 570 7.07 10.60 22.46
N SER A 571 7.93 10.32 23.43
CA SER A 571 9.22 10.98 23.58
C SER A 571 10.40 10.24 22.93
N THR A 572 10.11 9.20 22.14
CA THR A 572 11.14 8.42 21.48
C THR A 572 11.55 9.10 20.16
N ASP A 573 12.83 9.12 19.85
CA ASP A 573 13.33 9.59 18.56
C ASP A 573 12.76 8.76 17.38
N PRO A 574 12.82 9.28 16.14
CA PRO A 574 12.42 8.54 14.95
C PRO A 574 13.25 7.27 14.73
N GLU A 575 12.61 6.21 14.25
CA GLU A 575 13.28 5.01 13.77
C GLU A 575 14.09 5.34 12.51
N ASN A 576 15.22 4.64 12.31
CA ASN A 576 16.08 4.85 11.15
C ASN A 576 16.25 3.57 10.34
N ALA A 577 16.29 3.72 9.03
CA ALA A 577 16.61 2.65 8.10
C ALA A 577 17.58 3.13 7.04
N VAL A 578 18.42 2.22 6.55
CA VAL A 578 19.33 2.45 5.45
C VAL A 578 19.18 1.36 4.38
N ALA A 579 19.39 1.73 3.14
CA ALA A 579 19.34 0.81 2.00
C ALA A 579 20.60 0.93 1.16
N TYR A 580 21.16 -0.22 0.81
CA TYR A 580 22.27 -0.38 -0.12
C TYR A 580 21.80 -1.22 -1.29
N GLU A 581 22.15 -0.82 -2.51
CA GLU A 581 21.82 -1.57 -3.70
C GLU A 581 22.92 -1.46 -4.76
N VAL A 582 23.28 -2.58 -5.36
CA VAL A 582 24.17 -2.69 -6.53
C VAL A 582 23.39 -3.38 -7.62
N GLY A 583 23.37 -2.81 -8.81
CA GLY A 583 22.60 -3.40 -9.90
C GLY A 583 23.14 -3.11 -11.28
N ALA A 584 22.56 -3.81 -12.25
CA ALA A 584 22.81 -3.67 -13.67
C ALA A 584 21.49 -3.60 -14.42
N LYS A 585 21.44 -2.75 -15.45
CA LYS A 585 20.30 -2.63 -16.37
C LYS A 585 20.82 -2.63 -17.79
N TRP A 586 20.15 -3.37 -18.66
CA TRP A 586 20.48 -3.47 -20.05
C TRP A 586 19.24 -3.35 -20.93
N GLN A 587 19.21 -2.33 -21.77
CA GLN A 587 18.21 -2.14 -22.79
C GLN A 587 18.63 -2.91 -24.04
N ALA A 588 18.22 -4.20 -24.09
CA ALA A 588 18.62 -5.14 -25.14
C ALA A 588 18.11 -4.74 -26.54
N ASN A 589 16.98 -4.02 -26.58
CA ASN A 589 16.48 -3.29 -27.73
C ASN A 589 15.70 -2.06 -27.23
N PRO A 590 15.28 -1.10 -28.08
CA PRO A 590 14.59 0.12 -27.64
C PRO A 590 13.34 -0.13 -26.79
N ASN A 591 12.69 -1.27 -26.97
CA ASN A 591 11.43 -1.62 -26.31
C ASN A 591 11.59 -2.76 -25.27
N PHE A 592 12.81 -3.19 -24.92
CA PHE A 592 13.03 -4.30 -24.00
C PHE A 592 14.15 -4.03 -23.00
N LEU A 593 13.81 -4.04 -21.71
CA LEU A 593 14.71 -3.78 -20.59
C LEU A 593 14.90 -5.04 -19.75
N ILE A 594 16.14 -5.33 -19.39
CA ILE A 594 16.56 -6.36 -18.43
C ILE A 594 17.21 -5.67 -17.25
N SER A 595 16.90 -6.09 -16.03
CA SER A 595 17.47 -5.56 -14.80
C SER A 595 17.81 -6.65 -13.81
N ALA A 596 18.89 -6.45 -13.05
CA ALA A 596 19.27 -7.29 -11.92
C ALA A 596 19.84 -6.43 -10.80
N ALA A 597 19.56 -6.76 -9.56
CA ALA A 597 20.07 -6.03 -8.40
C ALA A 597 20.33 -6.96 -7.22
N ILE A 598 21.32 -6.60 -6.42
CA ILE A 598 21.59 -7.15 -5.08
C ILE A 598 21.33 -6.02 -4.12
N PHE A 599 20.59 -6.26 -3.07
CA PHE A 599 20.22 -5.24 -2.10
C PHE A 599 20.35 -5.70 -0.66
N ARG A 600 20.51 -4.74 0.25
CA ARG A 600 20.37 -4.89 1.70
C ARG A 600 19.70 -3.65 2.28
N ASN A 601 18.57 -3.88 2.95
CA ASN A 601 17.85 -2.87 3.71
C ASN A 601 18.01 -3.21 5.19
N GLU A 602 18.45 -2.24 6.00
CA GLU A 602 18.66 -2.39 7.44
C GLU A 602 17.80 -1.38 8.19
N GLN A 603 17.19 -1.81 9.28
CA GLN A 603 16.70 -0.93 10.33
C GLN A 603 17.67 -1.05 11.51
N ASP A 604 18.39 0.02 11.81
CA ASP A 604 19.44 0.06 12.84
C ASP A 604 18.99 0.77 14.13
N LYS A 605 17.79 1.38 14.11
CA LYS A 605 17.17 2.05 15.25
C LYS A 605 15.68 1.72 15.29
N VAL A 606 15.35 0.48 15.60
CA VAL A 606 13.96 0.04 15.78
C VAL A 606 13.57 0.19 17.25
N ARG A 607 12.35 0.68 17.47
CA ARG A 607 11.81 0.77 18.82
C ARG A 607 11.55 -0.60 19.40
N VAL A 608 12.15 -0.86 20.58
CA VAL A 608 11.95 -2.06 21.37
C VAL A 608 11.51 -1.69 22.78
N THR A 609 10.68 -2.54 23.39
CA THR A 609 10.26 -2.37 24.78
C THR A 609 11.46 -2.52 25.70
N ASN A 610 11.62 -1.57 26.62
CA ASN A 610 12.67 -1.60 27.62
C ASN A 610 12.18 -2.34 28.86
N ASP A 611 12.87 -3.40 29.21
CA ASP A 611 12.58 -4.24 30.37
C ASP A 611 13.54 -3.99 31.55
N ILE A 612 14.34 -2.92 31.49
CA ILE A 612 15.25 -2.51 32.58
C ILE A 612 14.46 -1.62 33.56
N PRO A 613 14.32 -2.02 34.82
CA PRO A 613 13.59 -1.25 35.82
C PRO A 613 14.12 0.19 35.98
N GLY A 614 13.22 1.15 36.04
CA GLY A 614 13.54 2.56 36.25
C GLY A 614 14.09 3.31 35.02
N GLN A 615 14.04 2.68 33.85
CA GLN A 615 14.41 3.28 32.57
C GLN A 615 13.16 3.61 31.74
N PRO A 616 13.24 4.51 30.71
CA PRO A 616 12.15 4.73 29.77
C PRO A 616 11.67 3.41 29.13
N ASP A 617 10.36 3.26 28.92
CA ASP A 617 9.73 2.03 28.48
C ASP A 617 10.06 1.58 27.06
N ALA A 618 10.66 2.43 26.26
CA ALA A 618 11.09 2.10 24.91
C ALA A 618 12.42 2.77 24.57
N LYS A 619 13.27 2.05 23.85
CA LYS A 619 14.53 2.53 23.29
C LYS A 619 14.68 2.13 21.83
N LEU A 620 15.53 2.85 21.08
CA LEU A 620 15.85 2.56 19.68
C LEU A 620 17.08 1.62 19.57
N ASP A 621 17.03 0.49 20.28
CA ASP A 621 18.13 -0.49 20.29
C ASP A 621 17.88 -1.66 19.33
N GLY A 622 16.67 -1.80 18.80
CA GLY A 622 16.31 -2.88 17.91
C GLY A 622 17.01 -2.78 16.56
N LYS A 623 17.38 -3.94 16.00
CA LYS A 623 18.03 -4.06 14.69
C LYS A 623 17.48 -5.25 13.93
N ASN A 624 17.26 -5.03 12.63
CA ASN A 624 16.91 -6.10 11.72
C ASN A 624 17.35 -5.74 10.29
N TYR A 625 17.41 -6.72 9.41
CA TYR A 625 17.70 -6.48 8.01
C TYR A 625 16.93 -7.42 7.08
N VAL A 626 16.79 -7.01 5.82
CA VAL A 626 16.40 -7.85 4.69
C VAL A 626 17.39 -7.64 3.56
N GLN A 627 17.91 -8.74 3.01
CA GLN A 627 18.82 -8.73 1.86
C GLN A 627 18.37 -9.72 0.81
N GLY A 628 18.82 -9.53 -0.41
CA GLY A 628 18.42 -10.41 -1.48
C GLY A 628 18.93 -10.03 -2.86
N VAL A 629 18.46 -10.79 -3.83
CA VAL A 629 18.68 -10.53 -5.25
C VAL A 629 17.36 -10.43 -5.96
N GLU A 630 17.28 -9.52 -6.93
CA GLU A 630 16.09 -9.31 -7.76
C GLU A 630 16.46 -9.29 -9.22
N PHE A 631 15.55 -9.78 -10.05
CA PHE A 631 15.67 -9.83 -11.50
C PHE A 631 14.37 -9.33 -12.13
N GLY A 632 14.45 -8.59 -13.24
CA GLY A 632 13.30 -8.06 -13.95
C GLY A 632 13.50 -8.01 -15.46
N LEU A 633 12.42 -8.28 -16.19
CA LEU A 633 12.29 -8.14 -17.64
C LEU A 633 11.03 -7.38 -17.94
N ALA A 634 11.05 -6.44 -18.87
CA ALA A 634 9.85 -5.75 -19.34
C ALA A 634 9.99 -5.29 -20.78
N GLY A 635 8.94 -5.49 -21.58
CA GLY A 635 8.83 -4.93 -22.91
C GLY A 635 8.60 -5.93 -24.02
N GLU A 636 9.04 -5.58 -25.22
CA GLU A 636 8.87 -6.33 -26.46
C GLU A 636 10.16 -7.05 -26.84
N ILE A 637 10.16 -8.38 -26.78
CA ILE A 637 11.28 -9.19 -27.31
C ILE A 637 11.31 -9.06 -28.83
N THR A 638 10.12 -9.11 -29.44
CA THR A 638 9.88 -8.83 -30.86
C THR A 638 8.56 -8.06 -30.98
N PRO A 639 8.23 -7.42 -32.12
CA PRO A 639 6.96 -6.71 -32.31
C PRO A 639 5.71 -7.58 -32.06
N LYS A 640 5.84 -8.91 -32.09
CA LYS A 640 4.75 -9.85 -31.82
C LYS A 640 4.80 -10.46 -30.42
N TRP A 641 5.87 -10.28 -29.67
CA TRP A 641 6.10 -10.98 -28.42
C TRP A 641 6.44 -10.01 -27.29
N ASN A 642 5.46 -9.80 -26.41
CA ASN A 642 5.60 -8.99 -25.21
C ASN A 642 5.82 -9.87 -23.98
N ILE A 643 6.64 -9.39 -23.03
CA ILE A 643 6.89 -10.06 -21.77
C ILE A 643 7.04 -9.04 -20.63
N THR A 644 6.53 -9.38 -19.47
CA THR A 644 6.95 -8.84 -18.18
C THR A 644 7.22 -10.01 -17.26
N ALA A 645 8.39 -10.06 -16.67
CA ALA A 645 8.74 -11.09 -15.71
C ALA A 645 9.63 -10.50 -14.63
N SER A 646 9.47 -10.99 -13.41
CA SER A 646 10.30 -10.58 -12.29
C SER A 646 10.40 -11.69 -11.25
N ALA A 647 11.56 -11.75 -10.58
CA ALA A 647 11.82 -12.72 -9.52
C ALA A 647 12.64 -12.08 -8.41
N ALA A 648 12.46 -12.54 -7.19
CA ALA A 648 13.23 -12.14 -6.02
C ALA A 648 13.55 -13.35 -5.13
N TYR A 649 14.78 -13.38 -4.62
CA TYR A 649 15.19 -14.21 -3.51
C TYR A 649 15.55 -13.30 -2.34
N MET A 650 14.95 -13.52 -1.16
CA MET A 650 15.13 -12.64 -0.01
C MET A 650 15.33 -13.42 1.27
N GLU A 651 16.15 -12.87 2.15
CA GLU A 651 16.29 -13.32 3.53
C GLU A 651 16.26 -12.12 4.48
N GLY A 652 15.49 -12.24 5.55
CA GLY A 652 15.41 -11.24 6.60
C GLY A 652 15.65 -11.86 7.98
N GLU A 653 16.28 -11.09 8.90
CA GLU A 653 16.63 -11.57 10.24
C GLU A 653 16.56 -10.45 11.28
N TYR A 654 16.17 -10.82 12.51
CA TYR A 654 16.26 -9.94 13.66
C TYR A 654 17.65 -10.08 14.31
N ASP A 655 18.45 -9.02 14.25
CA ASP A 655 19.76 -8.96 14.89
C ASP A 655 19.65 -8.64 16.39
N GLN A 656 18.65 -7.82 16.74
CA GLN A 656 18.40 -7.41 18.14
C GLN A 656 16.93 -7.00 18.31
N THR A 657 16.28 -7.56 19.34
CA THR A 657 14.88 -7.23 19.70
C THR A 657 14.72 -6.80 21.16
N LYS A 658 15.82 -6.70 21.89
CA LYS A 658 15.87 -6.23 23.30
C LYS A 658 16.77 -5.00 23.42
N VAL A 659 16.55 -4.22 24.48
CA VAL A 659 17.44 -3.08 24.81
C VAL A 659 18.82 -3.57 25.21
N ASN A 660 19.83 -2.76 24.96
CA ASN A 660 21.19 -3.00 25.43
C ASN A 660 21.22 -3.02 26.96
N GLY A 661 21.79 -4.09 27.52
CA GLY A 661 21.84 -4.31 28.98
C GLY A 661 20.55 -4.87 29.57
N SER A 662 19.61 -5.36 28.76
CA SER A 662 18.44 -6.12 29.23
C SER A 662 18.89 -7.30 30.11
N PRO A 663 18.26 -7.53 31.28
CA PRO A 663 18.50 -8.72 32.08
C PRO A 663 17.90 -9.98 31.44
N ASN A 664 17.01 -9.84 30.47
CA ASN A 664 16.34 -10.95 29.81
C ASN A 664 17.05 -11.34 28.49
N ILE A 665 17.05 -12.62 28.21
CA ILE A 665 17.60 -13.18 26.99
C ILE A 665 16.80 -12.62 25.78
N ASP A 666 17.50 -12.19 24.74
CA ASP A 666 16.91 -11.83 23.45
C ASP A 666 16.54 -13.12 22.69
N PHE A 667 15.32 -13.59 22.95
CA PHE A 667 14.83 -14.86 22.44
C PHE A 667 14.57 -14.84 20.94
N GLN A 668 14.34 -13.65 20.36
CA GLN A 668 14.03 -13.48 18.95
C GLN A 668 15.26 -13.18 18.10
N LYS A 669 16.42 -12.95 18.72
CA LYS A 669 17.66 -12.77 17.98
C LYS A 669 17.96 -13.98 17.10
N GLY A 670 18.19 -13.77 15.82
CA GLY A 670 18.40 -14.79 14.80
C GLY A 670 17.10 -15.37 14.21
N ASP A 671 15.92 -14.94 14.68
CA ASP A 671 14.67 -15.27 14.01
C ASP A 671 14.61 -14.64 12.63
N LYS A 672 14.00 -15.35 11.68
CA LYS A 672 13.72 -14.77 10.35
C LYS A 672 12.57 -13.78 10.46
N LEU A 673 12.68 -12.69 9.68
CA LEU A 673 11.60 -11.71 9.63
C LEU A 673 10.32 -12.33 9.09
N VAL A 674 9.19 -11.94 9.70
CA VAL A 674 7.87 -12.38 9.25
C VAL A 674 7.46 -11.66 7.96
N ASN A 675 6.60 -12.29 7.18
CA ASN A 675 6.07 -11.76 5.91
C ASN A 675 7.14 -11.46 4.83
N VAL A 676 8.30 -12.13 4.90
CA VAL A 676 9.35 -12.11 3.89
C VAL A 676 9.30 -13.42 3.09
N PRO A 677 8.69 -13.45 1.89
CA PRO A 677 8.74 -14.63 1.04
C PRO A 677 10.18 -14.92 0.64
N LYS A 678 10.66 -16.15 0.85
CA LYS A 678 12.04 -16.51 0.50
C LYS A 678 12.30 -16.42 -1.00
N VAL A 679 11.35 -16.89 -1.80
CA VAL A 679 11.36 -16.78 -3.25
C VAL A 679 10.00 -16.25 -3.70
N SER A 680 9.98 -15.32 -4.60
CA SER A 680 8.75 -14.87 -5.26
C SER A 680 9.04 -14.55 -6.72
N GLY A 681 8.05 -14.71 -7.58
CA GLY A 681 8.21 -14.43 -8.99
C GLY A 681 6.90 -14.31 -9.73
N SER A 682 6.92 -13.56 -10.81
CA SER A 682 5.81 -13.46 -11.73
C SER A 682 6.31 -13.44 -13.16
N LEU A 683 5.50 -13.96 -14.05
CA LEU A 683 5.68 -13.92 -15.49
C LEU A 683 4.33 -13.62 -16.12
N TRP A 684 4.30 -12.70 -17.05
CA TRP A 684 3.20 -12.56 -18.00
C TRP A 684 3.78 -12.34 -19.39
N THR A 685 3.31 -13.11 -20.36
CA THR A 685 3.74 -12.99 -21.75
C THR A 685 2.57 -13.06 -22.69
N THR A 686 2.60 -12.27 -23.76
CA THR A 686 1.63 -12.33 -24.85
C THR A 686 2.32 -12.50 -26.18
N TYR A 687 1.73 -13.32 -27.06
CA TYR A 687 2.23 -13.57 -28.40
C TYR A 687 1.11 -13.34 -29.42
N GLN A 688 1.38 -12.45 -30.39
CA GLN A 688 0.49 -12.18 -31.53
C GLN A 688 0.67 -13.28 -32.59
N LEU A 689 -0.27 -14.21 -32.62
CA LEU A 689 -0.25 -15.34 -33.56
C LEU A 689 -0.41 -14.88 -35.02
N ASN A 690 -1.34 -13.97 -35.22
CA ASN A 690 -1.62 -13.27 -36.47
C ASN A 690 -2.32 -11.96 -36.17
N ASP A 691 -2.79 -11.22 -37.17
CA ASP A 691 -3.41 -9.87 -36.98
C ASP A 691 -4.67 -9.93 -36.09
N GLN A 692 -5.35 -11.06 -36.03
CA GLN A 692 -6.60 -11.25 -35.29
C GLN A 692 -6.42 -11.91 -33.93
N TRP A 693 -5.47 -12.86 -33.78
CA TRP A 693 -5.37 -13.68 -32.59
C TRP A 693 -4.12 -13.39 -31.77
N GLN A 694 -4.31 -13.15 -30.51
CA GLN A 694 -3.23 -13.04 -29.51
C GLN A 694 -3.50 -14.04 -28.38
N ALA A 695 -2.46 -14.73 -27.95
CA ALA A 695 -2.48 -15.60 -26.78
C ALA A 695 -1.62 -14.99 -25.66
N GLY A 696 -2.09 -15.09 -24.43
CA GLY A 696 -1.39 -14.67 -23.22
C GLY A 696 -1.28 -15.82 -22.22
N TYR A 697 -0.17 -15.83 -21.47
CA TYR A 697 0.05 -16.79 -20.39
C TYR A 697 0.81 -16.13 -19.24
N GLY A 698 0.42 -16.46 -18.01
CA GLY A 698 1.01 -15.91 -16.81
C GLY A 698 1.21 -16.93 -15.70
N LEU A 699 2.23 -16.65 -14.88
CA LEU A 699 2.56 -17.39 -13.66
C LEU A 699 2.74 -16.40 -12.53
N THR A 700 2.26 -16.74 -11.33
CA THR A 700 2.59 -16.03 -10.09
C THR A 700 2.97 -17.08 -9.05
N TYR A 701 4.20 -17.01 -8.56
CA TYR A 701 4.74 -17.87 -7.51
C TYR A 701 5.06 -17.06 -6.27
N GLN A 702 4.61 -17.51 -5.13
CA GLN A 702 5.03 -17.02 -3.83
C GLN A 702 5.47 -18.20 -2.97
N GLY A 703 6.73 -18.18 -2.56
CA GLY A 703 7.31 -19.18 -1.69
C GLY A 703 6.91 -19.01 -0.23
N GLU A 704 7.34 -19.96 0.58
CA GLU A 704 7.15 -19.94 2.03
C GLU A 704 7.63 -18.63 2.65
N MET A 705 6.91 -18.16 3.68
CA MET A 705 7.34 -17.05 4.53
C MET A 705 7.07 -17.36 6.00
N TYR A 706 7.87 -16.78 6.89
CA TYR A 706 7.64 -16.93 8.32
C TYR A 706 6.46 -16.06 8.76
N LEU A 707 5.62 -16.62 9.65
CA LEU A 707 4.38 -16.02 10.16
C LEU A 707 4.49 -15.59 11.62
N SER A 708 5.48 -16.08 12.33
CA SER A 708 5.65 -15.82 13.76
C SER A 708 7.14 -15.73 14.13
N THR A 709 7.43 -15.07 15.23
CA THR A 709 8.72 -15.10 15.92
C THR A 709 8.67 -16.06 17.08
N ARG A 710 9.82 -16.54 17.57
CA ARG A 710 9.91 -17.30 18.82
C ARG A 710 9.48 -16.42 20.01
N SER A 711 8.94 -17.03 21.05
CA SER A 711 8.49 -16.31 22.24
C SER A 711 8.66 -17.17 23.50
N ALA A 712 9.41 -16.68 24.47
CA ALA A 712 9.54 -17.33 25.77
C ALA A 712 8.21 -17.31 26.56
N THR A 713 7.45 -16.21 26.48
CA THR A 713 6.18 -16.03 27.18
C THR A 713 5.12 -17.04 26.74
N ASN A 714 5.09 -17.33 25.42
CA ASN A 714 4.14 -18.26 24.82
C ASN A 714 4.74 -19.66 24.63
N ASN A 715 5.96 -19.91 25.12
CA ASN A 715 6.71 -21.17 24.92
C ASN A 715 6.83 -21.53 23.40
N LEU A 716 6.71 -20.57 22.51
CA LEU A 716 6.84 -20.77 21.07
C LEU A 716 8.33 -20.84 20.71
N VAL A 717 8.84 -22.04 20.51
CA VAL A 717 10.27 -22.29 20.28
C VAL A 717 10.67 -22.41 18.83
N GLN A 718 9.70 -22.51 17.93
CA GLN A 718 9.91 -22.59 16.49
C GLN A 718 9.08 -21.52 15.80
N GLN A 719 9.65 -20.95 14.75
CA GLN A 719 8.89 -20.08 13.86
C GLN A 719 8.00 -20.93 12.95
N VAL A 720 6.76 -20.49 12.76
CA VAL A 720 5.80 -21.12 11.85
C VAL A 720 5.95 -20.49 10.46
N LYS A 721 5.88 -21.32 9.42
CA LYS A 721 5.89 -20.89 8.00
C LYS A 721 4.51 -21.07 7.37
N SER A 722 4.24 -20.27 6.30
CA SER A 722 3.16 -20.54 5.36
C SER A 722 3.57 -21.61 4.33
N ASP A 723 2.59 -22.20 3.67
CA ASP A 723 2.84 -22.95 2.43
C ASP A 723 3.15 -21.98 1.26
N ASP A 724 3.81 -22.48 0.24
CA ASP A 724 4.01 -21.79 -1.04
C ASP A 724 2.83 -22.05 -1.99
N TYR A 725 2.73 -21.25 -3.07
CA TYR A 725 1.72 -21.45 -4.10
C TYR A 725 2.20 -21.00 -5.49
N LEU A 726 1.62 -21.62 -6.53
CA LEU A 726 1.83 -21.27 -7.93
C LEU A 726 0.49 -21.14 -8.66
N ILE A 727 0.21 -19.95 -9.17
CA ILE A 727 -1.02 -19.65 -9.90
C ILE A 727 -0.72 -19.55 -11.39
N HIS A 728 -1.56 -20.18 -12.21
CA HIS A 728 -1.53 -20.12 -13.66
C HIS A 728 -2.69 -19.30 -14.20
N ASN A 729 -2.38 -18.33 -15.04
CA ASN A 729 -3.35 -17.50 -15.73
C ASN A 729 -3.15 -17.60 -17.24
N ALA A 730 -4.21 -17.41 -18.03
CA ALA A 730 -4.07 -17.34 -19.49
C ALA A 730 -5.14 -16.41 -20.09
N SER A 731 -4.84 -15.90 -21.28
CA SER A 731 -5.80 -15.14 -22.07
C SER A 731 -5.75 -15.50 -23.54
N VAL A 732 -6.88 -15.32 -24.20
CA VAL A 732 -6.98 -15.34 -25.65
C VAL A 732 -7.74 -14.09 -26.06
N THR A 733 -7.17 -13.30 -26.96
CA THR A 733 -7.81 -12.10 -27.51
C THR A 733 -8.02 -12.29 -29.02
N TYR A 734 -9.26 -12.01 -29.45
CA TYR A 734 -9.64 -11.99 -30.85
C TYR A 734 -9.95 -10.54 -31.27
N ASN A 735 -9.12 -9.98 -32.12
CA ASN A 735 -9.33 -8.67 -32.73
C ASN A 735 -10.22 -8.86 -33.98
N TYR A 736 -11.52 -8.55 -33.86
CA TYR A 736 -12.44 -8.62 -35.00
C TYR A 736 -12.06 -7.60 -36.06
N ASN A 737 -11.71 -6.37 -35.64
CA ASN A 737 -11.14 -5.28 -36.43
C ASN A 737 -10.30 -4.38 -35.52
N LYS A 738 -9.87 -3.21 -36.03
CA LYS A 738 -9.08 -2.24 -35.26
C LYS A 738 -9.82 -1.63 -34.04
N ASP A 739 -11.16 -1.67 -34.06
CA ASP A 739 -12.01 -1.01 -33.07
C ASP A 739 -12.66 -1.99 -32.10
N LEU A 740 -12.92 -3.23 -32.51
CA LEU A 740 -13.65 -4.22 -31.71
C LEU A 740 -12.78 -5.45 -31.44
N SER A 741 -12.61 -5.79 -30.18
CA SER A 741 -11.94 -7.01 -29.75
C SER A 741 -12.68 -7.75 -28.64
N PHE A 742 -12.45 -9.06 -28.55
CA PHE A 742 -13.01 -9.97 -27.57
C PHE A 742 -11.84 -10.64 -26.83
N GLN A 743 -11.87 -10.63 -25.51
CA GLN A 743 -10.85 -11.25 -24.69
C GLN A 743 -11.49 -12.26 -23.73
N LEU A 744 -10.95 -13.47 -23.72
CA LEU A 744 -11.25 -14.49 -22.71
C LEU A 744 -10.05 -14.58 -21.75
N LEU A 745 -10.27 -14.35 -20.47
CA LEU A 745 -9.32 -14.47 -19.40
C LEU A 745 -9.66 -15.66 -18.51
N GLY A 746 -8.67 -16.49 -18.21
CA GLY A 746 -8.75 -17.52 -17.20
C GLY A 746 -7.74 -17.22 -16.10
N GLN A 747 -8.21 -17.11 -14.87
CA GLN A 747 -7.39 -16.86 -13.69
C GLN A 747 -7.41 -18.08 -12.78
N ASN A 748 -6.28 -18.38 -12.12
CA ASN A 748 -6.09 -19.56 -11.30
C ASN A 748 -6.56 -20.84 -11.99
N LEU A 749 -6.04 -21.14 -13.17
CA LEU A 749 -6.49 -22.25 -14.01
C LEU A 749 -6.37 -23.63 -13.35
N SER A 750 -5.37 -23.80 -12.50
CA SER A 750 -5.13 -25.01 -11.70
C SER A 750 -6.12 -25.17 -10.54
N ASP A 751 -6.92 -24.15 -10.23
CA ASP A 751 -7.76 -24.08 -9.03
C ASP A 751 -6.94 -24.28 -7.74
N GLU A 752 -5.73 -23.66 -7.73
CA GLU A 752 -4.81 -23.71 -6.62
C GLU A 752 -5.44 -23.10 -5.37
N LYS A 753 -5.34 -23.81 -4.25
CA LYS A 753 -5.78 -23.32 -2.94
C LYS A 753 -4.63 -22.59 -2.26
N TYR A 754 -4.77 -21.31 -2.11
CA TYR A 754 -3.74 -20.46 -1.52
C TYR A 754 -4.33 -19.40 -0.58
N TYR A 755 -3.47 -18.74 0.19
CA TYR A 755 -3.88 -17.77 1.21
C TYR A 755 -3.12 -16.47 0.99
N THR A 756 -3.86 -15.36 0.84
CA THR A 756 -3.30 -14.04 0.53
C THR A 756 -2.88 -13.27 1.77
N HIS A 757 -3.64 -13.42 2.87
CA HIS A 757 -3.42 -12.74 4.14
C HIS A 757 -3.45 -13.76 5.27
N ILE A 758 -2.32 -13.98 5.93
CA ILE A 758 -2.22 -14.96 7.01
C ILE A 758 -1.93 -14.23 8.31
N ARG A 759 -2.80 -14.43 9.30
CA ARG A 759 -2.60 -13.93 10.66
C ARG A 759 -1.97 -15.04 11.51
N ASN A 760 -0.94 -14.69 12.27
CA ASN A 760 -0.26 -15.63 13.16
C ASN A 760 -1.15 -16.14 14.31
N ASN A 761 -2.32 -15.55 14.54
CA ASN A 761 -3.28 -15.91 15.58
C ASN A 761 -4.34 -16.95 15.15
N GLY A 762 -4.17 -17.57 13.99
CA GLY A 762 -4.95 -18.72 13.60
C GLY A 762 -5.99 -18.48 12.51
N TRP A 763 -5.81 -17.46 11.67
CA TRP A 763 -6.72 -17.14 10.56
C TRP A 763 -5.96 -16.85 9.27
N ALA A 764 -6.48 -17.34 8.14
CA ALA A 764 -5.96 -17.01 6.82
C ALA A 764 -7.09 -16.72 5.84
N MET A 765 -6.88 -15.72 4.98
CA MET A 765 -7.79 -15.37 3.91
C MET A 765 -7.50 -16.23 2.70
N PRO A 766 -8.43 -17.11 2.26
CA PRO A 766 -8.27 -17.82 1.01
C PRO A 766 -8.18 -16.87 -0.18
N GLY A 767 -7.29 -17.16 -1.12
CA GLY A 767 -7.25 -16.51 -2.41
C GLY A 767 -8.43 -16.89 -3.29
N GLU A 768 -8.63 -16.18 -4.39
CA GLU A 768 -9.69 -16.51 -5.34
C GLU A 768 -9.44 -17.86 -6.02
N GLY A 769 -10.45 -18.70 -6.10
CA GLY A 769 -10.45 -19.95 -6.88
C GLY A 769 -10.40 -19.67 -8.39
N ARG A 770 -10.54 -20.73 -9.20
CA ARG A 770 -10.56 -20.62 -10.65
C ARG A 770 -11.70 -19.70 -11.12
N LYS A 771 -11.35 -18.76 -12.02
CA LYS A 771 -12.26 -17.74 -12.53
C LYS A 771 -12.09 -17.56 -14.03
N GLY A 772 -13.20 -17.43 -14.73
CA GLY A 772 -13.25 -17.11 -16.16
C GLY A 772 -13.95 -15.78 -16.39
N VAL A 773 -13.35 -14.90 -17.21
CA VAL A 773 -13.91 -13.61 -17.57
C VAL A 773 -13.85 -13.40 -19.08
N PHE A 774 -14.95 -12.96 -19.65
CA PHE A 774 -15.07 -12.59 -21.06
C PHE A 774 -15.30 -11.09 -21.17
N ASN A 775 -14.40 -10.38 -21.88
CA ASN A 775 -14.44 -8.95 -22.11
C ASN A 775 -14.73 -8.63 -23.58
N ILE A 776 -15.56 -7.63 -23.81
CA ILE A 776 -15.81 -6.98 -25.10
C ILE A 776 -15.24 -5.59 -25.02
N ASN A 777 -14.25 -5.27 -25.85
CA ASN A 777 -13.60 -3.96 -25.90
C ASN A 777 -13.93 -3.28 -27.21
N TYR A 778 -14.45 -2.06 -27.13
CA TYR A 778 -14.79 -1.25 -28.29
C TYR A 778 -14.12 0.13 -28.21
N LYS A 779 -13.34 0.48 -29.25
CA LYS A 779 -12.65 1.76 -29.40
C LYS A 779 -13.29 2.54 -30.54
N PHE A 780 -13.40 3.88 -30.41
CA PHE A 780 -14.02 4.73 -31.43
C PHE A 780 -13.59 6.20 -31.34
#